data_ab9327ac4d8f08b7ec861f76986064a8
#
_entry.id   ab9327ac4d8f08b7ec861f76986064a8
#
_cell.length_a   1.000
_cell.length_b   1.000
_cell.length_c   1.000
_cell.angle_alpha   90.00
_cell.angle_beta   90.00
_cell.angle_gamma   90.00
#
_symmetry.space_group_name_H-M   'P 1'
#
loop_
_entity.id
_entity.type
_entity.pdbx_description
1 polymer ?
#
loop_
_entity_poly.entity_id
_entity_poly.type
_entity_poly.pdbx_seq_one_letter_code
_entity_poly.pdbx_strand_id
1 'polypeptide(L)'
;MSMATSGINIDIDEADIIVLSQDLEKSRKLTYNIEKSLQRIVDVSSQSNKLFAPILTRNNQLTILQRNIESTLNSLSSVKDLANEASKYEIILSKGIQELGLKQYIQVIHKINDMLEDIKVNGEQNAEFRGIVLHLSDLIKSSEGNLRVYFVAMLNTIKHFDPQLYMNRREAFPYYDSDQLNELSTVLDYFFGNSDGVLIQTTLINERSEKILRCLAFLEPFAKQVTASKNAPYEKGSSGLLSYTEALLGFIAGEKSLMEDLFPQSPPLQQDTLERILTPILRAYSKLFSGNVKSVIANLENADIFSFELVECIQKVIKSLRFNSSLQKLDFIVNCSESINQVIQSLFKESMQKIATKVNRLSTIPTDNGVTEPTVDTMSRLRKFSEFKNGCLDAIATMDRTSWLLPLYKEKDSTFNQEFLKNATDENRPLRLLSCFYSDCIDTLCILLDKKAQKLLSAGGDNDAGVQSSPAALTLNDPTSSKENKLRIGYFLLMNMSLVEQIIEKSDISNFLGVEGRNRLEKLQRRYIDYMVADWRDLTAILMDSIFIDSTGKKSKDKEQIKEKFKKFNEGFDELVATCKQYRLNDPSLKKTLKSEILSLLLPMYERFYGRYKDSFKNPRKHIKYNPGELTSVINQTLK
;
A
#
# COMPACT_ATOMS: atom_id res chain seq x y z
N MET A 1 -110.31 18.29 0.66
CA MET A 1 -111.29 19.00 -0.24
C MET A 1 -112.09 17.88 -0.91
N SER A 2 -113.23 17.56 -0.27
CA SER A 2 -114.54 17.98 -0.63
C SER A 2 -114.96 17.51 -2.03
N MET A 3 -115.70 16.51 -1.99
CA MET A 3 -117.09 16.37 -2.56
C MET A 3 -117.17 16.25 -4.07
N ALA A 4 -117.81 15.24 -4.52
CA ALA A 4 -119.29 15.37 -4.63
C ALA A 4 -119.94 14.00 -4.82
N THR A 5 -120.87 13.71 -3.98
CA THR A 5 -121.88 12.72 -4.17
C THR A 5 -122.84 13.16 -5.27
N SER A 6 -122.93 12.38 -6.32
CA SER A 6 -124.16 12.43 -7.12
C SER A 6 -124.88 11.10 -6.94
N GLY A 7 -125.97 11.14 -6.19
CA GLY A 7 -126.95 10.05 -6.07
C GLY A 7 -127.58 9.84 -7.38
N ILE A 8 -127.38 8.65 -7.93
CA ILE A 8 -128.21 8.17 -9.02
C ILE A 8 -129.34 7.38 -8.33
N ASN A 9 -130.44 7.99 -8.37
CA ASN A 9 -131.65 7.27 -7.94
C ASN A 9 -131.98 6.23 -9.04
N ILE A 10 -131.66 5.03 -8.82
CA ILE A 10 -131.99 3.92 -9.68
C ILE A 10 -133.33 3.35 -9.22
N ASP A 11 -134.39 3.62 -10.03
CA ASP A 11 -135.65 2.95 -9.83
C ASP A 11 -135.45 1.47 -10.18
N ILE A 12 -135.37 0.64 -9.16
CA ILE A 12 -135.10 -0.76 -9.33
C ILE A 12 -136.47 -1.46 -9.53
N ASP A 13 -136.76 -1.90 -10.73
CA ASP A 13 -137.90 -2.69 -11.04
C ASP A 13 -137.80 -4.09 -10.44
N GLU A 14 -138.90 -4.64 -10.02
CA GLU A 14 -138.93 -5.95 -9.32
C GLU A 14 -138.37 -7.09 -10.20
N ALA A 15 -138.31 -6.90 -11.51
CA ALA A 15 -137.67 -7.78 -12.49
C ALA A 15 -136.08 -7.72 -12.37
N ASP A 16 -135.55 -6.57 -12.09
CA ASP A 16 -134.10 -6.38 -11.94
C ASP A 16 -133.56 -7.01 -10.64
N ILE A 17 -134.43 -7.01 -9.57
CA ILE A 17 -134.07 -7.66 -8.31
C ILE A 17 -134.05 -9.17 -8.49
N ILE A 18 -134.95 -9.76 -9.29
CA ILE A 18 -134.96 -11.18 -9.59
C ILE A 18 -133.78 -11.64 -10.42
N VAL A 19 -133.40 -10.82 -11.42
CA VAL A 19 -132.20 -11.02 -12.29
C VAL A 19 -130.92 -10.93 -11.44
N LEU A 20 -130.80 -9.89 -10.61
CA LEU A 20 -129.65 -9.72 -9.68
C LEU A 20 -129.60 -10.90 -8.66
N SER A 21 -130.70 -11.32 -8.14
CA SER A 21 -130.77 -12.51 -7.23
C SER A 21 -130.38 -13.79 -7.95
N GLN A 22 -130.73 -13.98 -9.21
CA GLN A 22 -130.28 -15.15 -9.99
C GLN A 22 -128.80 -15.08 -10.35
N ASP A 23 -128.33 -13.91 -10.71
CA ASP A 23 -126.93 -13.75 -11.01
C ASP A 23 -126.02 -13.84 -9.72
N LEU A 24 -126.54 -13.34 -8.64
CA LEU A 24 -125.89 -13.54 -7.34
C LEU A 24 -125.86 -15.02 -6.93
N GLU A 25 -126.98 -15.74 -7.21
CA GLU A 25 -127.00 -17.22 -6.94
C GLU A 25 -126.06 -17.95 -7.91
N LYS A 26 -125.95 -17.59 -9.15
CA LYS A 26 -125.00 -18.14 -10.12
C LYS A 26 -123.54 -17.83 -9.68
N SER A 27 -123.35 -16.56 -9.29
CA SER A 27 -122.01 -16.10 -8.82
C SER A 27 -121.63 -16.89 -7.58
N ARG A 28 -122.51 -17.08 -6.62
CA ARG A 28 -122.28 -17.94 -5.47
C ARG A 28 -121.96 -19.39 -5.84
N LYS A 29 -122.71 -19.98 -6.79
CA LYS A 29 -122.45 -21.31 -7.29
C LYS A 29 -121.08 -21.42 -7.96
N LEU A 30 -120.74 -20.40 -8.78
CA LEU A 30 -119.42 -20.28 -9.44
C LEU A 30 -118.29 -20.14 -8.40
N THR A 31 -118.48 -19.27 -7.40
CA THR A 31 -117.51 -19.06 -6.34
C THR A 31 -117.33 -20.36 -5.54
N TYR A 32 -118.44 -21.03 -5.20
CA TYR A 32 -118.38 -22.35 -4.50
C TYR A 32 -117.65 -23.36 -5.38
N ASN A 33 -117.88 -23.43 -6.66
CA ASN A 33 -117.21 -24.40 -7.54
C ASN A 33 -115.73 -23.99 -7.77
N ILE A 34 -115.41 -22.74 -7.80
CA ILE A 34 -114.00 -22.27 -7.80
C ILE A 34 -113.33 -22.58 -6.52
N GLU A 35 -113.96 -22.31 -5.39
CA GLU A 35 -113.44 -22.65 -4.07
C GLU A 35 -113.20 -24.18 -3.90
N LYS A 36 -114.16 -25.02 -4.32
CA LYS A 36 -114.06 -26.46 -4.34
C LYS A 36 -112.96 -26.97 -5.28
N SER A 37 -112.76 -26.28 -6.43
CA SER A 37 -111.71 -26.57 -7.42
C SER A 37 -110.37 -26.19 -6.86
N LEU A 38 -110.29 -24.99 -6.24
CA LEU A 38 -109.06 -24.53 -5.57
C LEU A 38 -108.68 -25.45 -4.41
N GLN A 39 -109.69 -25.84 -3.61
CA GLN A 39 -109.45 -26.82 -2.51
C GLN A 39 -108.87 -28.13 -3.05
N ARG A 40 -109.47 -28.66 -4.15
CA ARG A 40 -108.94 -29.88 -4.80
C ARG A 40 -107.50 -29.65 -5.36
N ILE A 41 -107.22 -28.47 -5.95
CA ILE A 41 -105.91 -28.17 -6.44
C ILE A 41 -104.91 -28.12 -5.26
N VAL A 42 -105.29 -27.48 -4.14
CA VAL A 42 -104.47 -27.41 -2.92
C VAL A 42 -104.22 -28.80 -2.37
N ASP A 43 -105.28 -29.61 -2.27
CA ASP A 43 -105.20 -31.01 -1.75
C ASP A 43 -104.31 -31.86 -2.67
N VAL A 44 -104.48 -31.80 -3.98
CA VAL A 44 -103.70 -32.56 -4.96
C VAL A 44 -102.25 -32.01 -4.96
N SER A 45 -102.07 -30.67 -4.89
CA SER A 45 -100.73 -30.07 -4.78
C SER A 45 -100.05 -30.49 -3.48
N SER A 46 -100.80 -30.48 -2.36
CA SER A 46 -100.28 -30.93 -1.07
C SER A 46 -99.88 -32.41 -1.08
N GLN A 47 -100.76 -33.28 -1.64
CA GLN A 47 -100.42 -34.68 -1.83
C GLN A 47 -99.25 -34.89 -2.79
N SER A 48 -99.24 -34.18 -3.89
CA SER A 48 -98.15 -34.20 -4.85
C SER A 48 -96.81 -33.77 -4.17
N ASN A 49 -96.87 -32.66 -3.42
CA ASN A 49 -95.69 -32.22 -2.67
C ASN A 49 -95.23 -33.26 -1.62
N LYS A 50 -96.17 -33.88 -0.93
CA LYS A 50 -95.85 -34.99 0.05
C LYS A 50 -95.24 -36.20 -0.63
N LEU A 51 -95.58 -36.49 -1.87
CA LEU A 51 -95.06 -37.63 -2.63
C LEU A 51 -93.73 -37.26 -3.36
N PHE A 52 -93.63 -36.04 -3.89
CA PHE A 52 -92.45 -35.62 -4.65
C PHE A 52 -91.32 -35.06 -3.75
N ALA A 53 -91.62 -34.39 -2.61
CA ALA A 53 -90.64 -33.86 -1.70
C ALA A 53 -89.55 -34.86 -1.27
N PRO A 54 -89.93 -36.08 -0.81
CA PRO A 54 -88.90 -37.07 -0.46
C PRO A 54 -88.10 -37.55 -1.68
N ILE A 55 -88.72 -37.61 -2.88
CA ILE A 55 -88.08 -38.03 -4.13
C ILE A 55 -87.06 -36.92 -4.57
N LEU A 56 -87.50 -35.68 -4.53
CA LEU A 56 -86.65 -34.53 -4.84
C LEU A 56 -85.46 -34.39 -3.86
N THR A 57 -85.79 -34.57 -2.56
CA THR A 57 -84.76 -34.61 -1.49
C THR A 57 -83.75 -35.70 -1.75
N ARG A 58 -84.24 -36.91 -2.06
CA ARG A 58 -83.36 -38.06 -2.32
C ARG A 58 -82.58 -37.89 -3.65
N ASN A 59 -83.19 -37.34 -4.67
CA ASN A 59 -82.52 -37.04 -5.94
C ASN A 59 -81.44 -35.95 -5.77
N ASN A 60 -81.77 -34.92 -4.99
CA ASN A 60 -80.77 -33.86 -4.67
C ASN A 60 -79.59 -34.44 -3.84
N GLN A 61 -79.91 -35.34 -2.86
CA GLN A 61 -78.89 -36.04 -2.11
C GLN A 61 -77.99 -36.90 -3.02
N LEU A 62 -78.59 -37.65 -3.94
CA LEU A 62 -77.89 -38.49 -4.90
C LEU A 62 -77.02 -37.61 -5.87
N THR A 63 -77.57 -36.52 -6.31
CA THR A 63 -76.84 -35.57 -7.19
C THR A 63 -75.66 -34.94 -6.44
N ILE A 64 -75.82 -34.56 -5.17
CA ILE A 64 -74.73 -34.07 -4.33
C ILE A 64 -73.71 -35.18 -4.12
N LEU A 65 -74.14 -36.41 -3.80
CA LEU A 65 -73.29 -37.55 -3.65
C LEU A 65 -72.48 -37.87 -4.93
N GLN A 66 -73.17 -37.86 -6.07
CA GLN A 66 -72.50 -38.04 -7.38
C GLN A 66 -71.45 -36.99 -7.64
N ARG A 67 -71.79 -35.69 -7.44
CA ARG A 67 -70.83 -34.59 -7.59
C ARG A 67 -69.65 -34.74 -6.64
N ASN A 68 -69.90 -35.12 -5.37
CA ASN A 68 -68.87 -35.38 -4.40
C ASN A 68 -67.95 -36.54 -4.82
N ILE A 69 -68.51 -37.64 -5.30
CA ILE A 69 -67.74 -38.76 -5.82
C ILE A 69 -66.93 -38.39 -7.05
N GLU A 70 -67.52 -37.67 -8.02
CA GLU A 70 -66.81 -37.18 -9.22
C GLU A 70 -65.72 -36.23 -8.83
N SER A 71 -65.99 -35.29 -7.92
CA SER A 71 -64.97 -34.38 -7.39
C SER A 71 -63.83 -35.15 -6.70
N THR A 72 -64.14 -36.09 -5.83
CA THR A 72 -63.14 -36.90 -5.13
C THR A 72 -62.32 -37.77 -6.08
N LEU A 73 -62.95 -38.35 -7.12
CA LEU A 73 -62.24 -39.13 -8.13
C LEU A 73 -61.30 -38.27 -8.96
N ASN A 74 -61.75 -37.07 -9.33
CA ASN A 74 -60.89 -36.10 -10.07
C ASN A 74 -59.71 -35.66 -9.19
N SER A 75 -59.94 -35.30 -7.93
CA SER A 75 -58.88 -34.99 -6.97
C SER A 75 -57.89 -36.15 -6.78
N LEU A 76 -58.40 -37.35 -6.62
CA LEU A 76 -57.57 -38.56 -6.45
C LEU A 76 -56.73 -38.86 -7.71
N SER A 77 -57.33 -38.68 -8.90
CA SER A 77 -56.59 -38.82 -10.16
C SER A 77 -55.48 -37.78 -10.26
N SER A 78 -55.77 -36.51 -9.97
CA SER A 78 -54.76 -35.45 -9.96
C SER A 78 -53.64 -35.70 -8.96
N VAL A 79 -53.98 -36.13 -7.73
CA VAL A 79 -52.99 -36.52 -6.71
C VAL A 79 -52.12 -37.68 -7.19
N LYS A 80 -52.73 -38.70 -7.82
CA LYS A 80 -51.98 -39.86 -8.35
C LYS A 80 -51.04 -39.47 -9.50
N ASP A 81 -51.49 -38.62 -10.41
CA ASP A 81 -50.70 -38.20 -11.55
C ASP A 81 -49.49 -37.38 -11.09
N LEU A 82 -49.68 -36.43 -10.14
CA LEU A 82 -48.63 -35.66 -9.51
C LEU A 82 -47.65 -36.53 -8.70
N ALA A 83 -48.17 -37.54 -7.95
CA ALA A 83 -47.32 -38.46 -7.21
C ALA A 83 -46.45 -39.33 -8.13
N ASN A 84 -47.00 -39.78 -9.27
CA ASN A 84 -46.25 -40.51 -10.28
C ASN A 84 -45.16 -39.66 -10.93
N GLU A 85 -45.46 -38.38 -11.17
CA GLU A 85 -44.51 -37.45 -11.74
C GLU A 85 -43.40 -37.11 -10.74
N ALA A 86 -43.73 -36.88 -9.48
CA ALA A 86 -42.76 -36.70 -8.40
C ALA A 86 -41.81 -37.92 -8.27
N SER A 87 -42.37 -39.14 -8.30
CA SER A 87 -41.56 -40.36 -8.26
C SER A 87 -40.63 -40.55 -9.45
N LYS A 88 -41.03 -40.11 -10.66
CA LYS A 88 -40.13 -40.10 -11.81
C LYS A 88 -38.96 -39.14 -11.60
N TYR A 89 -39.20 -37.92 -11.11
CA TYR A 89 -38.15 -36.95 -10.81
C TYR A 89 -37.25 -37.44 -9.66
N GLU A 90 -37.78 -38.08 -8.64
CA GLU A 90 -36.97 -38.70 -7.59
C GLU A 90 -35.98 -39.73 -8.15
N ILE A 91 -36.44 -40.63 -9.04
CA ILE A 91 -35.58 -41.62 -9.72
C ILE A 91 -34.53 -40.95 -10.56
N ILE A 92 -34.87 -39.85 -11.24
CA ILE A 92 -33.92 -39.10 -12.04
C ILE A 92 -32.86 -38.46 -11.13
N LEU A 93 -33.26 -37.76 -10.07
CA LEU A 93 -32.36 -37.09 -9.13
C LEU A 93 -31.47 -38.07 -8.34
N SER A 94 -31.97 -39.29 -8.08
CA SER A 94 -31.19 -40.34 -7.40
C SER A 94 -29.94 -40.81 -8.19
N LYS A 95 -29.90 -40.60 -9.51
CA LYS A 95 -28.70 -40.87 -10.33
C LYS A 95 -27.52 -39.94 -10.02
N GLY A 96 -27.78 -38.79 -9.40
CA GLY A 96 -26.76 -37.84 -9.01
C GLY A 96 -26.31 -36.91 -10.14
N ILE A 97 -25.56 -35.87 -9.75
CA ILE A 97 -25.10 -34.81 -10.66
C ILE A 97 -24.06 -35.32 -11.67
N GLN A 98 -23.26 -36.32 -11.26
CA GLN A 98 -22.18 -36.85 -12.10
C GLN A 98 -22.69 -37.63 -13.32
N GLU A 99 -23.83 -38.35 -13.19
CA GLU A 99 -24.40 -39.11 -14.31
C GLU A 99 -25.33 -38.26 -15.17
N LEU A 100 -26.11 -37.37 -14.57
CA LEU A 100 -27.06 -36.52 -15.27
C LEU A 100 -26.42 -35.28 -15.94
N GLY A 101 -25.33 -34.76 -15.37
CA GLY A 101 -24.80 -33.46 -15.66
C GLY A 101 -25.56 -32.35 -14.91
N LEU A 102 -24.79 -31.32 -14.52
CA LEU A 102 -25.28 -30.22 -13.66
C LEU A 102 -26.48 -29.48 -14.24
N LYS A 103 -26.47 -29.14 -15.53
CA LYS A 103 -27.56 -28.39 -16.17
C LYS A 103 -28.89 -29.15 -16.16
N GLN A 104 -28.84 -30.46 -16.45
CA GLN A 104 -30.05 -31.29 -16.43
C GLN A 104 -30.58 -31.48 -15.00
N TYR A 105 -29.67 -31.66 -14.03
CA TYR A 105 -30.03 -31.77 -12.62
C TYR A 105 -30.79 -30.53 -12.13
N ILE A 106 -30.27 -29.34 -12.42
CA ILE A 106 -30.91 -28.05 -12.07
C ILE A 106 -32.27 -27.90 -12.77
N GLN A 107 -32.35 -28.27 -14.07
CA GLN A 107 -33.62 -28.22 -14.81
C GLN A 107 -34.71 -29.09 -14.18
N VAL A 108 -34.34 -30.28 -13.65
CA VAL A 108 -35.28 -31.14 -12.94
C VAL A 108 -35.76 -30.50 -11.64
N ILE A 109 -34.86 -29.85 -10.90
CA ILE A 109 -35.25 -29.14 -9.66
C ILE A 109 -36.19 -27.96 -9.99
N HIS A 110 -35.95 -27.21 -11.06
CA HIS A 110 -36.87 -26.15 -11.51
C HIS A 110 -38.25 -26.70 -11.82
N LYS A 111 -38.35 -27.82 -12.56
CA LYS A 111 -39.65 -28.47 -12.84
C LYS A 111 -40.39 -28.90 -11.56
N ILE A 112 -39.67 -29.38 -10.55
CA ILE A 112 -40.25 -29.73 -9.27
C ILE A 112 -40.71 -28.46 -8.53
N ASN A 113 -39.95 -27.36 -8.60
CA ASN A 113 -40.35 -26.09 -8.02
C ASN A 113 -41.61 -25.53 -8.72
N ASP A 114 -41.65 -25.57 -10.05
CA ASP A 114 -42.81 -25.13 -10.82
C ASP A 114 -44.07 -25.96 -10.42
N MET A 115 -43.94 -27.29 -10.31
CA MET A 115 -45.02 -28.17 -9.81
C MET A 115 -45.44 -27.77 -8.40
N LEU A 116 -44.50 -27.50 -7.49
CA LEU A 116 -44.80 -27.11 -6.12
C LEU A 116 -45.55 -25.76 -6.07
N GLU A 117 -45.16 -24.79 -6.90
CA GLU A 117 -45.84 -23.50 -7.01
C GLU A 117 -47.22 -23.65 -7.61
N ASP A 118 -47.39 -24.45 -8.65
CA ASP A 118 -48.69 -24.75 -9.25
C ASP A 118 -49.63 -25.39 -8.25
N ILE A 119 -49.16 -26.34 -7.41
CA ILE A 119 -49.93 -26.95 -6.36
C ILE A 119 -50.31 -25.92 -5.28
N LYS A 120 -49.42 -25.03 -4.89
CA LYS A 120 -49.69 -23.98 -3.91
C LYS A 120 -50.74 -22.99 -4.41
N VAL A 121 -50.62 -22.55 -5.65
CA VAL A 121 -51.57 -21.59 -6.25
C VAL A 121 -52.96 -22.20 -6.46
N ASN A 122 -53.04 -23.45 -6.94
CA ASN A 122 -54.28 -24.10 -7.30
C ASN A 122 -54.86 -24.99 -6.19
N GLY A 123 -54.07 -25.36 -5.18
CA GLY A 123 -54.39 -26.39 -4.20
C GLY A 123 -54.39 -25.98 -2.73
N GLU A 124 -54.19 -24.68 -2.40
CA GLU A 124 -54.03 -24.21 -1.00
C GLU A 124 -55.18 -24.55 -0.07
N GLN A 125 -56.37 -24.91 -0.61
CA GLN A 125 -57.53 -25.30 0.19
C GLN A 125 -57.72 -26.84 0.35
N ASN A 126 -56.95 -27.65 -0.33
CA ASN A 126 -57.12 -29.09 -0.35
C ASN A 126 -56.09 -29.81 0.53
N ALA A 127 -56.54 -30.31 1.69
CA ALA A 127 -55.72 -31.11 2.59
C ALA A 127 -55.11 -32.37 1.90
N GLU A 128 -55.64 -32.77 0.77
CA GLU A 128 -55.29 -33.94 -0.05
C GLU A 128 -53.87 -33.80 -0.66
N PHE A 129 -53.44 -32.57 -1.06
CA PHE A 129 -52.14 -32.34 -1.65
C PHE A 129 -50.98 -32.15 -0.65
N ARG A 130 -51.30 -32.06 0.66
CA ARG A 130 -50.31 -31.78 1.71
C ARG A 130 -49.16 -32.80 1.75
N GLY A 131 -49.45 -34.07 1.51
CA GLY A 131 -48.43 -35.13 1.48
C GLY A 131 -47.47 -34.96 0.31
N ILE A 132 -47.98 -34.63 -0.87
CA ILE A 132 -47.14 -34.38 -2.07
C ILE A 132 -46.31 -33.11 -1.89
N VAL A 133 -46.90 -32.05 -1.37
CA VAL A 133 -46.19 -30.80 -1.08
C VAL A 133 -45.01 -31.03 -0.13
N LEU A 134 -45.20 -31.80 0.93
CA LEU A 134 -44.12 -32.17 1.85
C LEU A 134 -43.04 -33.00 1.14
N HIS A 135 -43.45 -34.03 0.38
CA HIS A 135 -42.50 -34.87 -0.35
C HIS A 135 -41.69 -34.09 -1.39
N LEU A 136 -42.33 -33.24 -2.20
CA LEU A 136 -41.63 -32.38 -3.17
C LEU A 136 -40.70 -31.36 -2.49
N SER A 137 -41.15 -30.78 -1.36
CA SER A 137 -40.32 -29.88 -0.55
C SER A 137 -39.07 -30.59 0.00
N ASP A 138 -39.21 -31.81 0.49
CA ASP A 138 -38.09 -32.60 1.01
C ASP A 138 -37.14 -33.05 -0.13
N LEU A 139 -37.70 -33.37 -1.29
CA LEU A 139 -36.92 -33.73 -2.48
C LEU A 139 -36.10 -32.53 -2.97
N ILE A 140 -36.66 -31.31 -3.00
CA ILE A 140 -35.94 -30.07 -3.34
C ILE A 140 -34.82 -29.85 -2.33
N LYS A 141 -35.09 -29.86 -1.03
CA LYS A 141 -34.08 -29.65 0.02
C LYS A 141 -32.92 -30.64 -0.06
N SER A 142 -33.25 -31.94 -0.30
CA SER A 142 -32.23 -32.97 -0.49
C SER A 142 -31.37 -32.71 -1.73
N SER A 143 -32.00 -32.32 -2.83
CA SER A 143 -31.33 -32.02 -4.10
C SER A 143 -30.47 -30.77 -4.01
N GLU A 144 -30.93 -29.72 -3.33
CA GLU A 144 -30.12 -28.53 -3.02
C GLU A 144 -28.95 -28.86 -2.08
N GLY A 145 -29.16 -29.78 -1.12
CA GLY A 145 -28.07 -30.31 -0.30
C GLY A 145 -26.98 -30.96 -1.15
N ASN A 146 -27.36 -31.77 -2.13
CA ASN A 146 -26.43 -32.39 -3.08
C ASN A 146 -25.72 -31.35 -3.95
N LEU A 147 -26.42 -30.30 -4.42
CA LEU A 147 -25.82 -29.20 -5.16
C LEU A 147 -24.79 -28.45 -4.30
N ARG A 148 -25.04 -28.21 -3.02
CA ARG A 148 -24.07 -27.58 -2.12
C ARG A 148 -22.83 -28.45 -1.92
N VAL A 149 -23.01 -29.76 -1.72
CA VAL A 149 -21.88 -30.69 -1.62
C VAL A 149 -21.06 -30.69 -2.92
N TYR A 150 -21.73 -30.71 -4.06
CA TYR A 150 -21.08 -30.63 -5.37
C TYR A 150 -20.30 -29.32 -5.53
N PHE A 151 -20.88 -28.17 -5.16
CA PHE A 151 -20.25 -26.86 -5.20
C PHE A 151 -18.97 -26.82 -4.36
N VAL A 152 -19.02 -27.33 -3.12
CA VAL A 152 -17.82 -27.41 -2.24
C VAL A 152 -16.77 -28.34 -2.84
N ALA A 153 -17.17 -29.46 -3.44
CA ALA A 153 -16.24 -30.37 -4.10
C ALA A 153 -15.54 -29.69 -5.30
N MET A 154 -16.29 -28.92 -6.08
CA MET A 154 -15.75 -28.13 -7.20
C MET A 154 -14.77 -27.05 -6.71
N LEU A 155 -15.10 -26.30 -5.66
CA LEU A 155 -14.18 -25.33 -5.05
C LEU A 155 -12.88 -25.98 -4.56
N ASN A 156 -12.94 -27.23 -4.12
CA ASN A 156 -11.82 -27.98 -3.59
C ASN A 156 -11.06 -28.80 -4.66
N THR A 157 -11.41 -28.70 -5.95
CA THR A 157 -10.68 -29.33 -7.05
C THR A 157 -9.23 -28.87 -7.07
N ILE A 158 -9.00 -27.58 -6.87
CA ILE A 158 -7.65 -27.03 -6.66
C ILE A 158 -7.29 -27.28 -5.19
N LYS A 159 -6.34 -28.16 -4.92
CA LYS A 159 -5.84 -28.42 -3.57
C LYS A 159 -5.03 -27.24 -3.04
N HIS A 160 -4.84 -27.17 -1.72
CA HIS A 160 -3.90 -26.23 -1.14
C HIS A 160 -2.47 -26.56 -1.59
N PHE A 161 -1.67 -25.54 -1.86
CA PHE A 161 -0.33 -25.63 -2.42
C PHE A 161 0.63 -24.67 -1.72
N ASP A 162 1.93 -24.92 -1.84
CA ASP A 162 2.96 -24.01 -1.39
C ASP A 162 3.18 -22.90 -2.44
N PRO A 163 2.84 -21.63 -2.14
CA PRO A 163 3.02 -20.52 -3.07
C PRO A 163 4.48 -20.29 -3.48
N GLN A 164 5.44 -20.61 -2.59
CA GLN A 164 6.86 -20.38 -2.85
C GLN A 164 7.36 -21.16 -4.07
N LEU A 165 6.82 -22.36 -4.30
CA LEU A 165 7.19 -23.19 -5.45
C LEU A 165 6.83 -22.52 -6.77
N TYR A 166 5.65 -21.93 -6.85
CA TYR A 166 5.16 -21.22 -8.05
C TYR A 166 5.91 -19.90 -8.27
N MET A 167 6.12 -19.12 -7.20
CA MET A 167 6.88 -17.88 -7.28
C MET A 167 8.32 -18.10 -7.73
N ASN A 168 8.99 -19.15 -7.23
CA ASN A 168 10.35 -19.50 -7.64
C ASN A 168 10.44 -19.88 -9.12
N ARG A 169 9.40 -20.55 -9.64
CA ARG A 169 9.30 -20.93 -11.06
C ARG A 169 8.76 -19.80 -11.95
N ARG A 170 8.29 -18.70 -11.36
CA ARG A 170 7.57 -17.61 -12.04
C ARG A 170 6.33 -18.08 -12.79
N GLU A 171 5.66 -19.08 -12.23
CA GLU A 171 4.41 -19.64 -12.73
C GLU A 171 3.23 -18.96 -12.03
N ALA A 172 2.11 -18.82 -12.75
CA ALA A 172 0.86 -18.36 -12.16
C ALA A 172 0.33 -19.38 -11.14
N PHE A 173 -0.39 -18.90 -10.14
CA PHE A 173 -1.07 -19.80 -9.20
C PHE A 173 -2.16 -20.60 -9.90
N PRO A 174 -2.45 -21.84 -9.44
CA PRO A 174 -3.50 -22.66 -10.01
C PRO A 174 -4.85 -21.93 -10.03
N TYR A 175 -5.50 -21.99 -11.17
CA TYR A 175 -6.79 -21.35 -11.42
C TYR A 175 -7.79 -22.35 -12.02
N TYR A 176 -9.07 -22.04 -11.98
CA TYR A 176 -10.13 -22.90 -12.52
C TYR A 176 -10.19 -22.84 -14.04
N ASP A 177 -10.51 -23.96 -14.67
CA ASP A 177 -10.78 -24.02 -16.09
C ASP A 177 -12.11 -23.36 -16.43
N SER A 178 -12.32 -22.97 -17.69
CA SER A 178 -13.55 -22.33 -18.16
C SER A 178 -14.80 -23.15 -17.89
N ASP A 179 -14.71 -24.48 -17.99
CA ASP A 179 -15.84 -25.36 -17.74
C ASP A 179 -16.19 -25.39 -16.25
N GLN A 180 -15.19 -25.44 -15.37
CA GLN A 180 -15.37 -25.37 -13.93
C GLN A 180 -15.97 -24.03 -13.48
N LEU A 181 -15.52 -22.91 -14.07
CA LEU A 181 -16.08 -21.59 -13.80
C LEU A 181 -17.54 -21.50 -14.21
N ASN A 182 -17.88 -22.04 -15.40
CA ASN A 182 -19.27 -22.08 -15.86
C ASN A 182 -20.17 -22.95 -14.94
N GLU A 183 -19.66 -24.07 -14.44
CA GLU A 183 -20.41 -24.90 -13.50
C GLU A 183 -20.61 -24.22 -12.15
N LEU A 184 -19.54 -23.58 -11.60
CA LEU A 184 -19.63 -22.80 -10.37
C LEU A 184 -20.63 -21.65 -10.49
N SER A 185 -20.56 -20.89 -11.60
CA SER A 185 -21.49 -19.79 -11.89
C SER A 185 -22.93 -20.32 -12.03
N THR A 186 -23.14 -21.43 -12.71
CA THR A 186 -24.48 -22.05 -12.87
C THR A 186 -25.10 -22.43 -11.50
N VAL A 187 -24.29 -22.95 -10.58
CA VAL A 187 -24.79 -23.28 -9.22
C VAL A 187 -25.10 -22.00 -8.45
N LEU A 188 -24.24 -20.99 -8.54
CA LEU A 188 -24.48 -19.70 -7.88
C LEU A 188 -25.74 -19.03 -8.42
N ASP A 189 -25.93 -18.96 -9.73
CA ASP A 189 -27.10 -18.38 -10.37
C ASP A 189 -28.40 -19.06 -9.91
N TYR A 190 -28.38 -20.41 -9.77
CA TYR A 190 -29.50 -21.15 -9.23
C TYR A 190 -29.88 -20.71 -7.80
N PHE A 191 -28.89 -20.62 -6.89
CA PHE A 191 -29.16 -20.25 -5.50
C PHE A 191 -29.46 -18.76 -5.31
N PHE A 192 -28.89 -17.87 -6.11
CA PHE A 192 -29.22 -16.44 -6.08
C PHE A 192 -30.60 -16.13 -6.71
N GLY A 193 -31.06 -16.95 -7.65
CA GLY A 193 -32.43 -16.91 -8.16
C GLY A 193 -33.47 -17.39 -7.14
N ASN A 194 -33.06 -18.16 -6.16
CA ASN A 194 -33.88 -18.71 -5.07
C ASN A 194 -33.51 -18.03 -3.73
N SER A 195 -34.25 -18.24 -2.66
CA SER A 195 -34.06 -17.56 -1.37
C SER A 195 -32.76 -17.90 -0.59
N ASP A 196 -31.94 -18.86 -1.05
CA ASP A 196 -30.77 -19.38 -0.34
C ASP A 196 -29.43 -18.81 -0.78
N GLY A 197 -29.41 -17.74 -1.57
CA GLY A 197 -28.20 -17.09 -2.09
C GLY A 197 -27.20 -16.66 -1.00
N VAL A 198 -27.67 -16.23 0.17
CA VAL A 198 -26.80 -15.82 1.29
C VAL A 198 -26.03 -17.01 1.87
N LEU A 199 -26.64 -18.19 1.91
CA LEU A 199 -26.00 -19.39 2.47
C LEU A 199 -24.88 -19.90 1.55
N ILE A 200 -25.11 -19.98 0.26
CA ILE A 200 -24.10 -20.42 -0.71
C ILE A 200 -22.94 -19.39 -0.81
N GLN A 201 -23.25 -18.10 -0.76
CA GLN A 201 -22.24 -17.04 -0.69
C GLN A 201 -21.35 -17.19 0.54
N THR A 202 -21.94 -17.46 1.71
CA THR A 202 -21.19 -17.68 2.95
C THR A 202 -20.31 -18.92 2.84
N THR A 203 -20.79 -19.99 2.20
CA THR A 203 -20.01 -21.20 1.93
C THR A 203 -18.82 -20.88 1.02
N LEU A 204 -19.03 -20.15 -0.08
CA LEU A 204 -17.97 -19.67 -0.98
C LEU A 204 -16.90 -18.88 -0.21
N ILE A 205 -17.33 -17.92 0.62
CA ILE A 205 -16.43 -17.07 1.41
C ILE A 205 -15.58 -17.91 2.36
N ASN A 206 -16.18 -18.84 3.09
CA ASN A 206 -15.47 -19.65 4.06
C ASN A 206 -14.46 -20.60 3.39
N GLU A 207 -14.88 -21.33 2.36
CA GLU A 207 -14.01 -22.26 1.64
C GLU A 207 -12.83 -21.53 0.98
N ARG A 208 -13.05 -20.37 0.35
CA ARG A 208 -11.98 -19.59 -0.30
C ARG A 208 -11.01 -18.99 0.70
N SER A 209 -11.52 -18.34 1.75
CA SER A 209 -10.66 -17.73 2.76
C SER A 209 -9.84 -18.77 3.54
N GLU A 210 -10.43 -19.91 3.91
CA GLU A 210 -9.70 -20.98 4.59
C GLU A 210 -8.60 -21.58 3.70
N LYS A 211 -8.91 -21.82 2.43
CA LYS A 211 -7.95 -22.33 1.47
C LYS A 211 -6.73 -21.42 1.33
N ILE A 212 -6.95 -20.11 1.16
CA ILE A 212 -5.86 -19.14 1.04
C ILE A 212 -5.03 -19.10 2.33
N LEU A 213 -5.68 -19.09 3.49
CA LEU A 213 -4.98 -19.14 4.78
C LEU A 213 -4.12 -20.39 4.92
N ARG A 214 -4.61 -21.55 4.49
CA ARG A 214 -3.82 -22.80 4.48
C ARG A 214 -2.63 -22.72 3.51
N CYS A 215 -2.78 -22.12 2.34
CA CYS A 215 -1.67 -21.90 1.42
C CYS A 215 -0.63 -20.94 2.00
N LEU A 216 -1.05 -19.84 2.62
CA LEU A 216 -0.15 -18.87 3.25
C LEU A 216 0.53 -19.43 4.50
N ALA A 217 -0.05 -20.42 5.18
CA ALA A 217 0.54 -21.07 6.34
C ALA A 217 1.89 -21.75 6.05
N PHE A 218 2.16 -22.15 4.79
CA PHE A 218 3.49 -22.67 4.39
C PHE A 218 4.59 -21.62 4.54
N LEU A 219 4.28 -20.34 4.32
CA LEU A 219 5.23 -19.23 4.38
C LEU A 219 5.33 -18.58 5.76
N GLU A 220 4.34 -18.78 6.63
CA GLU A 220 4.24 -18.11 7.93
C GLU A 220 5.46 -18.34 8.84
N PRO A 221 6.06 -19.56 8.97
CA PRO A 221 7.22 -19.79 9.81
C PRO A 221 8.43 -18.96 9.37
N PHE A 222 8.64 -18.81 8.07
CA PHE A 222 9.73 -18.01 7.49
C PHE A 222 9.48 -16.51 7.66
N ALA A 223 8.25 -16.08 7.53
CA ALA A 223 7.87 -14.68 7.68
C ALA A 223 7.91 -14.19 9.14
N LYS A 224 7.90 -15.08 10.14
CA LYS A 224 8.10 -14.75 11.55
C LYS A 224 9.57 -14.62 11.96
N GLN A 225 10.48 -15.18 11.16
CA GLN A 225 11.90 -15.13 11.45
C GLN A 225 12.51 -13.85 10.90
N VAL A 226 12.79 -12.89 11.76
CA VAL A 226 13.70 -11.79 11.43
C VAL A 226 15.11 -12.37 11.47
N THR A 227 15.63 -12.79 10.32
CA THR A 227 16.98 -13.33 10.19
C THR A 227 18.03 -12.22 10.23
N ALA A 228 18.05 -11.43 11.29
CA ALA A 228 19.20 -10.60 11.60
C ALA A 228 20.23 -11.48 12.32
N SER A 229 21.16 -12.03 11.57
CA SER A 229 22.41 -12.53 12.17
C SER A 229 23.03 -11.39 12.96
N LYS A 230 23.39 -11.61 14.21
CA LYS A 230 23.95 -10.57 15.11
C LYS A 230 25.15 -9.82 14.52
N ASN A 231 25.77 -10.33 13.47
CA ASN A 231 27.02 -9.83 12.90
C ASN A 231 26.98 -9.56 11.39
N ALA A 232 25.86 -9.74 10.69
CA ALA A 232 25.76 -9.43 9.26
C ALA A 232 24.69 -8.36 9.03
N PRO A 233 24.95 -7.38 8.13
CA PRO A 233 23.96 -6.39 7.76
C PRO A 233 22.77 -7.07 7.08
N TYR A 234 21.55 -6.55 7.32
CA TYR A 234 20.36 -7.06 6.69
C TYR A 234 20.45 -6.93 5.16
N GLU A 235 20.08 -8.00 4.46
CA GLU A 235 19.98 -8.02 3.01
C GLU A 235 18.50 -8.04 2.58
N LYS A 236 18.18 -7.30 1.53
CA LYS A 236 16.81 -7.21 0.99
C LYS A 236 16.29 -8.58 0.59
N GLY A 237 15.09 -8.93 1.07
CA GLY A 237 14.48 -10.22 0.81
C GLY A 237 14.98 -11.37 1.68
N SER A 238 15.89 -11.15 2.63
CA SER A 238 16.33 -12.18 3.57
C SER A 238 15.25 -12.55 4.60
N SER A 239 14.24 -11.70 4.81
CA SER A 239 13.05 -12.06 5.59
C SER A 239 12.02 -12.75 4.71
N GLY A 240 11.39 -13.80 5.21
CA GLY A 240 10.29 -14.47 4.50
C GLY A 240 9.03 -13.61 4.36
N LEU A 241 8.97 -12.42 4.98
CA LEU A 241 7.81 -11.54 4.90
C LEU A 241 7.57 -10.99 3.50
N LEU A 242 8.63 -10.71 2.74
CA LEU A 242 8.51 -10.27 1.35
C LEU A 242 7.84 -11.36 0.51
N SER A 243 8.30 -12.61 0.60
CA SER A 243 7.68 -13.75 -0.08
C SER A 243 6.24 -13.97 0.34
N TYR A 244 5.94 -13.84 1.64
CA TYR A 244 4.57 -13.90 2.13
C TYR A 244 3.70 -12.79 1.54
N THR A 245 4.22 -11.58 1.47
CA THR A 245 3.52 -10.43 0.87
C THR A 245 3.27 -10.64 -0.61
N GLU A 246 4.25 -11.12 -1.37
CA GLU A 246 4.10 -11.40 -2.80
C GLU A 246 3.09 -12.51 -3.07
N ALA A 247 3.09 -13.58 -2.26
CA ALA A 247 2.05 -14.61 -2.32
C ALA A 247 0.66 -14.03 -2.03
N LEU A 248 0.53 -13.21 -1.00
CA LEU A 248 -0.73 -12.52 -0.68
C LEU A 248 -1.24 -11.67 -1.83
N LEU A 249 -0.35 -10.92 -2.50
CA LEU A 249 -0.71 -10.12 -3.68
C LEU A 249 -1.21 -10.99 -4.83
N GLY A 250 -0.57 -12.14 -5.06
CA GLY A 250 -1.01 -13.13 -6.04
C GLY A 250 -2.42 -13.66 -5.74
N PHE A 251 -2.72 -13.98 -4.48
CA PHE A 251 -4.05 -14.40 -4.07
C PHE A 251 -5.09 -13.28 -4.19
N ILE A 252 -4.77 -12.04 -3.81
CA ILE A 252 -5.70 -10.90 -3.99
C ILE A 252 -6.07 -10.73 -5.46
N ALA A 253 -5.08 -10.80 -6.37
CA ALA A 253 -5.33 -10.70 -7.80
C ALA A 253 -6.17 -11.87 -8.33
N GLY A 254 -5.84 -13.10 -7.91
CA GLY A 254 -6.59 -14.31 -8.30
C GLY A 254 -8.03 -14.31 -7.81
N GLU A 255 -8.29 -13.91 -6.56
CA GLU A 255 -9.66 -13.83 -6.03
C GLU A 255 -10.47 -12.72 -6.69
N LYS A 256 -9.83 -11.59 -7.02
CA LYS A 256 -10.48 -10.53 -7.78
C LYS A 256 -10.96 -11.04 -9.13
N SER A 257 -10.09 -11.71 -9.90
CA SER A 257 -10.46 -12.31 -11.19
C SER A 257 -11.54 -13.37 -11.02
N LEU A 258 -11.45 -14.21 -9.99
CA LEU A 258 -12.47 -15.22 -9.72
C LEU A 258 -13.85 -14.61 -9.46
N MET A 259 -13.93 -13.52 -8.68
CA MET A 259 -15.20 -12.84 -8.45
C MET A 259 -15.74 -12.17 -9.70
N GLU A 260 -14.88 -11.63 -10.57
CA GLU A 260 -15.26 -11.08 -11.87
C GLU A 260 -15.85 -12.17 -12.78
N ASP A 261 -15.25 -13.36 -12.80
CA ASP A 261 -15.73 -14.50 -13.59
C ASP A 261 -17.02 -15.12 -13.04
N LEU A 262 -17.18 -15.21 -11.70
CA LEU A 262 -18.36 -15.81 -11.07
C LEU A 262 -19.58 -14.90 -11.06
N PHE A 263 -19.41 -13.58 -10.98
CA PHE A 263 -20.50 -12.60 -10.86
C PHE A 263 -20.41 -11.48 -11.91
N PRO A 264 -20.34 -11.80 -13.22
CA PRO A 264 -20.07 -10.80 -14.26
C PRO A 264 -21.09 -9.66 -14.32
N GLN A 265 -22.33 -9.92 -13.90
CA GLN A 265 -23.44 -8.96 -14.00
C GLN A 265 -23.75 -8.22 -12.69
N SER A 266 -23.03 -8.53 -11.59
CA SER A 266 -23.36 -7.99 -10.26
C SER A 266 -22.14 -7.41 -9.54
N PRO A 267 -21.60 -6.23 -9.96
CA PRO A 267 -20.44 -5.62 -9.33
C PRO A 267 -20.56 -5.41 -7.81
N PRO A 268 -21.73 -5.04 -7.25
CA PRO A 268 -21.86 -4.93 -5.80
C PRO A 268 -21.64 -6.26 -5.06
N LEU A 269 -22.15 -7.37 -5.64
CA LEU A 269 -21.99 -8.72 -5.06
C LEU A 269 -20.54 -9.21 -5.17
N GLN A 270 -19.84 -8.89 -6.29
CA GLN A 270 -18.40 -9.12 -6.43
C GLN A 270 -17.63 -8.47 -5.29
N GLN A 271 -17.89 -7.17 -5.06
CA GLN A 271 -17.17 -6.39 -4.05
C GLN A 271 -17.45 -6.89 -2.63
N ASP A 272 -18.71 -7.13 -2.28
CA ASP A 272 -19.08 -7.65 -0.95
C ASP A 272 -18.44 -9.02 -0.69
N THR A 273 -18.57 -9.95 -1.64
CA THR A 273 -18.01 -11.29 -1.51
C THR A 273 -16.48 -11.24 -1.38
N LEU A 274 -15.81 -10.48 -2.23
CA LEU A 274 -14.36 -10.30 -2.21
C LEU A 274 -13.88 -9.67 -0.90
N GLU A 275 -14.57 -8.64 -0.40
CA GLU A 275 -14.26 -8.00 0.87
C GLU A 275 -14.35 -9.00 2.04
N ARG A 276 -15.40 -9.82 2.06
CA ARG A 276 -15.60 -10.83 3.10
C ARG A 276 -14.58 -11.97 3.01
N ILE A 277 -14.13 -12.37 1.81
CA ILE A 277 -13.05 -13.36 1.62
C ILE A 277 -11.71 -12.79 2.11
N LEU A 278 -11.37 -11.56 1.73
CA LEU A 278 -10.05 -10.99 2.01
C LEU A 278 -9.89 -10.50 3.45
N THR A 279 -10.96 -10.12 4.13
CA THR A 279 -10.88 -9.57 5.50
C THR A 279 -10.16 -10.50 6.49
N PRO A 280 -10.47 -11.80 6.63
CA PRO A 280 -9.76 -12.70 7.54
C PRO A 280 -8.31 -12.91 7.13
N ILE A 281 -7.99 -12.90 5.83
CA ILE A 281 -6.64 -13.06 5.29
C ILE A 281 -5.78 -11.84 5.62
N LEU A 282 -6.31 -10.63 5.37
CA LEU A 282 -5.65 -9.38 5.71
C LEU A 282 -5.46 -9.21 7.22
N ARG A 283 -6.39 -9.73 8.04
CA ARG A 283 -6.23 -9.75 9.51
C ARG A 283 -5.09 -10.67 9.94
N ALA A 284 -4.95 -11.84 9.32
CA ALA A 284 -3.82 -12.73 9.58
C ALA A 284 -2.48 -12.07 9.19
N TYR A 285 -2.41 -11.42 8.01
CA TYR A 285 -1.28 -10.63 7.57
C TYR A 285 -0.92 -9.52 8.56
N SER A 286 -1.91 -8.73 8.98
CA SER A 286 -1.72 -7.64 9.95
C SER A 286 -1.13 -8.13 11.28
N LYS A 287 -1.58 -9.29 11.78
CA LYS A 287 -1.03 -9.90 13.00
C LYS A 287 0.43 -10.29 12.83
N LEU A 288 0.78 -10.90 11.69
CA LEU A 288 2.15 -11.28 11.34
C LEU A 288 3.02 -10.03 11.19
N PHE A 289 2.56 -9.02 10.46
CA PHE A 289 3.24 -7.75 10.24
C PHE A 289 3.51 -7.02 11.56
N SER A 290 2.52 -6.91 12.43
CA SER A 290 2.66 -6.28 13.75
C SER A 290 3.67 -7.01 14.64
N GLY A 291 3.78 -8.33 14.52
CA GLY A 291 4.83 -9.12 15.18
C GLY A 291 6.23 -8.72 14.71
N ASN A 292 6.42 -8.55 13.39
CA ASN A 292 7.67 -8.09 12.81
C ASN A 292 8.01 -6.65 13.23
N VAL A 293 7.04 -5.74 13.24
CA VAL A 293 7.25 -4.35 13.74
C VAL A 293 7.71 -4.35 15.19
N LYS A 294 7.10 -5.15 16.06
CA LYS A 294 7.54 -5.29 17.46
C LYS A 294 8.97 -5.82 17.57
N SER A 295 9.36 -6.77 16.71
CA SER A 295 10.73 -7.29 16.67
C SER A 295 11.74 -6.22 16.22
N VAL A 296 11.38 -5.37 15.27
CA VAL A 296 12.19 -4.21 14.86
C VAL A 296 12.36 -3.25 16.03
N ILE A 297 11.29 -2.87 16.71
CA ILE A 297 11.34 -1.95 17.86
C ILE A 297 12.24 -2.50 18.98
N ALA A 298 12.19 -3.82 19.23
CA ALA A 298 13.01 -4.46 20.25
C ALA A 298 14.52 -4.49 19.89
N ASN A 299 14.89 -4.47 18.59
CA ASN A 299 16.25 -4.58 18.07
C ASN A 299 16.58 -3.47 17.05
N LEU A 300 16.25 -2.22 17.35
CA LEU A 300 16.35 -1.10 16.42
C LEU A 300 17.77 -0.89 15.85
N GLU A 301 18.81 -1.26 16.59
CA GLU A 301 20.20 -1.09 16.15
C GLU A 301 20.58 -2.02 14.98
N ASN A 302 20.04 -3.24 14.95
CA ASN A 302 20.40 -4.26 13.95
C ASN A 302 19.32 -4.47 12.88
N ALA A 303 18.08 -4.08 13.16
CA ALA A 303 16.93 -4.30 12.30
C ALA A 303 16.39 -3.02 11.65
N ASP A 304 17.15 -1.92 11.74
CA ASP A 304 16.72 -0.62 11.20
C ASP A 304 16.46 -0.66 9.68
N ILE A 305 17.29 -1.37 8.94
CA ILE A 305 17.16 -1.50 7.47
C ILE A 305 15.94 -2.35 7.11
N PHE A 306 15.63 -3.39 7.88
CA PHE A 306 14.44 -4.22 7.67
C PHE A 306 13.13 -3.42 7.78
N SER A 307 13.11 -2.34 8.57
CA SER A 307 11.92 -1.48 8.68
C SER A 307 11.48 -0.87 7.34
N PHE A 308 12.41 -0.55 6.45
CA PHE A 308 12.10 -0.04 5.11
C PHE A 308 11.47 -1.12 4.21
N GLU A 309 11.89 -2.39 4.34
CA GLU A 309 11.23 -3.50 3.65
C GLU A 309 9.80 -3.71 4.16
N LEU A 310 9.56 -3.54 5.46
CA LEU A 310 8.20 -3.56 6.03
C LEU A 310 7.32 -2.49 5.40
N VAL A 311 7.82 -1.26 5.22
CA VAL A 311 7.05 -0.21 4.52
C VAL A 311 6.76 -0.62 3.07
N GLU A 312 7.75 -1.11 2.34
CA GLU A 312 7.52 -1.58 0.96
C GLU A 312 6.46 -2.69 0.91
N CYS A 313 6.47 -3.63 1.86
CA CYS A 313 5.48 -4.70 1.94
C CYS A 313 4.06 -4.18 2.20
N ILE A 314 3.87 -3.35 3.23
CA ILE A 314 2.52 -2.83 3.54
C ILE A 314 2.00 -1.90 2.44
N GLN A 315 2.86 -1.09 1.82
CA GLN A 315 2.48 -0.22 0.72
C GLN A 315 2.09 -1.01 -0.55
N LYS A 316 2.77 -2.11 -0.86
CA LYS A 316 2.36 -3.03 -1.93
C LYS A 316 0.94 -3.56 -1.68
N VAL A 317 0.65 -3.99 -0.44
CA VAL A 317 -0.70 -4.46 -0.06
C VAL A 317 -1.74 -3.35 -0.21
N ILE A 318 -1.49 -2.16 0.34
CA ILE A 318 -2.42 -1.02 0.24
C ILE A 318 -2.66 -0.64 -1.24
N LYS A 319 -1.62 -0.63 -2.07
CA LYS A 319 -1.72 -0.34 -3.51
C LYS A 319 -2.54 -1.42 -4.24
N SER A 320 -2.40 -2.69 -3.87
CA SER A 320 -3.18 -3.78 -4.47
C SER A 320 -4.67 -3.72 -4.11
N LEU A 321 -5.02 -3.11 -2.97
CA LEU A 321 -6.40 -2.95 -2.51
C LEU A 321 -7.11 -1.69 -3.05
N ARG A 322 -6.51 -0.95 -3.99
CA ARG A 322 -7.09 0.30 -4.53
C ARG A 322 -8.45 0.12 -5.21
N PHE A 323 -8.76 -1.09 -5.66
CA PHE A 323 -10.06 -1.41 -6.27
C PHE A 323 -11.22 -1.38 -5.26
N ASN A 324 -10.94 -1.49 -3.95
CA ASN A 324 -11.96 -1.47 -2.90
C ASN A 324 -11.51 -0.55 -1.73
N SER A 325 -12.19 0.58 -1.60
CA SER A 325 -11.88 1.58 -0.59
C SER A 325 -12.17 1.13 0.85
N SER A 326 -13.10 0.20 1.05
CA SER A 326 -13.42 -0.37 2.37
C SER A 326 -12.25 -1.19 2.88
N LEU A 327 -11.66 -2.04 2.03
CA LEU A 327 -10.48 -2.85 2.38
C LEU A 327 -9.25 -2.01 2.73
N GLN A 328 -9.03 -0.89 2.02
CA GLN A 328 -7.93 0.02 2.33
C GLN A 328 -8.08 0.72 3.69
N LYS A 329 -9.31 0.98 4.11
CA LYS A 329 -9.64 1.69 5.36
C LYS A 329 -9.81 0.77 6.56
N LEU A 330 -9.54 -0.53 6.42
CA LEU A 330 -9.58 -1.44 7.56
C LEU A 330 -8.60 -0.98 8.65
N ASP A 331 -9.09 -0.75 9.84
CA ASP A 331 -8.33 -0.19 10.97
C ASP A 331 -7.00 -0.92 11.22
N PHE A 332 -7.00 -2.25 11.09
CA PHE A 332 -5.79 -3.03 11.32
C PHE A 332 -4.73 -2.86 10.20
N ILE A 333 -5.12 -2.52 8.96
CA ILE A 333 -4.18 -2.21 7.86
C ILE A 333 -3.64 -0.80 8.03
N VAL A 334 -4.50 0.16 8.37
CA VAL A 334 -4.10 1.54 8.65
C VAL A 334 -3.11 1.56 9.83
N ASN A 335 -3.43 0.88 10.92
CA ASN A 335 -2.56 0.76 12.10
C ASN A 335 -1.19 0.14 11.79
N CYS A 336 -1.12 -0.85 10.88
CA CYS A 336 0.15 -1.41 10.42
C CYS A 336 1.00 -0.35 9.71
N SER A 337 0.39 0.42 8.80
CA SER A 337 1.07 1.49 8.07
C SER A 337 1.55 2.60 9.00
N GLU A 338 0.70 3.05 9.92
CA GLU A 338 1.05 4.10 10.88
C GLU A 338 2.16 3.67 11.84
N SER A 339 2.08 2.44 12.37
CA SER A 339 3.08 1.91 13.30
C SER A 339 4.48 1.86 12.67
N ILE A 340 4.58 1.36 11.45
CA ILE A 340 5.89 1.29 10.77
C ILE A 340 6.38 2.67 10.34
N ASN A 341 5.50 3.58 9.92
CA ASN A 341 5.88 4.94 9.60
C ASN A 341 6.45 5.68 10.81
N GLN A 342 5.87 5.52 12.00
CA GLN A 342 6.41 6.08 13.24
C GLN A 342 7.81 5.55 13.55
N VAL A 343 8.06 4.26 13.36
CA VAL A 343 9.39 3.66 13.53
C VAL A 343 10.40 4.30 12.58
N ILE A 344 10.06 4.44 11.31
CA ILE A 344 10.98 5.02 10.32
C ILE A 344 11.22 6.51 10.55
N GLN A 345 10.19 7.25 10.96
CA GLN A 345 10.34 8.65 11.33
C GLN A 345 11.36 8.81 12.48
N SER A 346 11.32 7.91 13.46
CA SER A 346 12.33 7.90 14.53
C SER A 346 13.72 7.55 14.00
N LEU A 347 13.83 6.61 13.03
CA LEU A 347 15.11 6.21 12.43
C LEU A 347 15.79 7.34 11.65
N PHE A 348 15.05 8.14 10.90
CA PHE A 348 15.60 9.32 10.22
C PHE A 348 16.21 10.32 11.23
N LYS A 349 15.49 10.59 12.32
CA LYS A 349 15.98 11.45 13.40
C LYS A 349 17.20 10.85 14.12
N GLU A 350 17.13 9.57 14.46
CA GLU A 350 18.23 8.86 15.10
C GLU A 350 19.48 8.78 14.22
N SER A 351 19.33 8.66 12.90
CA SER A 351 20.45 8.67 11.96
C SER A 351 21.27 9.96 12.09
N MET A 352 20.63 11.10 12.17
CA MET A 352 21.28 12.38 12.39
C MET A 352 21.98 12.46 13.76
N GLN A 353 21.31 11.95 14.81
CA GLN A 353 21.89 11.92 16.16
C GLN A 353 23.09 10.96 16.26
N LYS A 354 23.02 9.80 15.60
CA LYS A 354 24.12 8.83 15.54
C LYS A 354 25.36 9.40 14.87
N ILE A 355 25.18 10.15 13.76
CA ILE A 355 26.29 10.87 13.10
C ILE A 355 26.96 11.82 14.10
N ALA A 356 26.18 12.67 14.76
CA ALA A 356 26.71 13.64 15.70
C ALA A 356 27.40 12.95 16.90
N THR A 357 26.81 11.90 17.44
CA THR A 357 27.37 11.16 18.57
C THR A 357 28.69 10.48 18.21
N LYS A 358 28.76 9.80 17.05
CA LYS A 358 29.98 9.11 16.60
C LYS A 358 31.11 10.08 16.31
N VAL A 359 30.84 11.19 15.62
CA VAL A 359 31.87 12.22 15.37
C VAL A 359 32.34 12.88 16.66
N ASN A 360 31.43 13.15 17.60
CA ASN A 360 31.83 13.72 18.90
C ASN A 360 32.69 12.78 19.76
N ARG A 361 32.53 11.46 19.61
CA ARG A 361 33.35 10.44 20.31
C ARG A 361 34.77 10.32 19.77
N LEU A 362 35.08 10.85 18.58
CA LEU A 362 36.46 10.86 18.07
C LEU A 362 37.38 11.59 19.06
N SER A 363 38.38 10.89 19.57
CA SER A 363 39.40 11.42 20.51
C SER A 363 40.63 11.95 19.77
N THR A 364 40.95 11.34 18.62
CA THR A 364 42.15 11.68 17.83
C THR A 364 41.80 11.63 16.34
N ILE A 365 42.52 12.39 15.55
CA ILE A 365 42.55 12.24 14.09
C ILE A 365 43.48 11.07 13.78
N PRO A 366 43.11 10.15 12.85
CA PRO A 366 43.98 9.05 12.42
C PRO A 366 45.41 9.56 12.08
N THR A 367 46.42 8.81 12.46
CA THR A 367 47.82 9.21 12.26
C THR A 367 48.21 9.37 10.78
N ASP A 368 47.55 8.59 9.92
CA ASP A 368 47.66 8.68 8.47
C ASP A 368 46.76 9.75 7.87
N ASN A 369 46.04 10.52 8.71
CA ASN A 369 44.98 11.45 8.31
C ASN A 369 43.94 10.80 7.37
N GLY A 370 43.71 9.53 7.54
CA GLY A 370 42.85 8.72 6.70
C GLY A 370 41.37 8.91 6.99
N VAL A 371 40.58 8.01 6.42
CA VAL A 371 39.12 8.01 6.58
C VAL A 371 38.74 7.57 7.99
N THR A 372 37.74 8.25 8.58
CA THR A 372 37.25 7.93 9.92
C THR A 372 36.13 6.86 9.90
N GLU A 373 36.02 6.10 10.99
CA GLU A 373 34.91 5.16 11.19
C GLU A 373 33.52 5.82 11.06
N PRO A 374 33.24 7.02 11.64
CA PRO A 374 31.97 7.69 11.44
C PRO A 374 31.62 7.96 9.98
N THR A 375 32.62 8.23 9.11
CA THR A 375 32.39 8.42 7.66
C THR A 375 31.99 7.12 7.00
N VAL A 376 32.73 6.04 7.26
CA VAL A 376 32.44 4.70 6.72
C VAL A 376 31.06 4.23 7.14
N ASP A 377 30.74 4.32 8.42
CA ASP A 377 29.47 3.88 8.99
C ASP A 377 28.28 4.69 8.42
N THR A 378 28.42 6.02 8.39
CA THR A 378 27.35 6.88 7.86
C THR A 378 27.08 6.57 6.39
N MET A 379 28.11 6.49 5.58
CA MET A 379 27.96 6.26 4.15
C MET A 379 27.50 4.83 3.83
N SER A 380 27.97 3.84 4.58
CA SER A 380 27.49 2.46 4.48
C SER A 380 25.99 2.35 4.81
N ARG A 381 25.54 3.06 5.85
CA ARG A 381 24.13 3.10 6.25
C ARG A 381 23.25 3.81 5.19
N LEU A 382 23.68 4.97 4.71
CA LEU A 382 22.98 5.70 3.66
C LEU A 382 22.89 4.89 2.36
N ARG A 383 23.96 4.17 2.01
CA ARG A 383 23.95 3.24 0.88
C ARG A 383 22.90 2.15 1.07
N LYS A 384 22.83 1.54 2.25
CA LYS A 384 21.81 0.52 2.55
C LYS A 384 20.39 1.09 2.48
N PHE A 385 20.14 2.30 2.97
CA PHE A 385 18.85 2.96 2.82
C PHE A 385 18.48 3.18 1.36
N SER A 386 19.45 3.47 0.50
CA SER A 386 19.20 3.69 -0.94
C SER A 386 18.71 2.44 -1.67
N GLU A 387 18.99 1.24 -1.17
CA GLU A 387 18.47 -0.02 -1.72
C GLU A 387 16.93 -0.14 -1.56
N PHE A 388 16.32 0.60 -0.61
CA PHE A 388 14.89 0.60 -0.28
C PHE A 388 14.21 1.93 -0.69
N LYS A 389 14.44 2.34 -1.92
CA LYS A 389 13.93 3.61 -2.46
C LYS A 389 12.45 3.86 -2.16
N ASN A 390 11.61 2.89 -2.49
CA ASN A 390 10.15 3.05 -2.37
C ASN A 390 9.72 3.16 -0.91
N GLY A 391 10.30 2.33 -0.03
CA GLY A 391 10.03 2.40 1.41
C GLY A 391 10.46 3.74 2.01
N CYS A 392 11.62 4.26 1.60
CA CYS A 392 12.09 5.59 2.03
C CYS A 392 11.17 6.71 1.54
N LEU A 393 10.73 6.66 0.28
CA LEU A 393 9.83 7.68 -0.30
C LEU A 393 8.46 7.67 0.38
N ASP A 394 7.88 6.50 0.57
CA ASP A 394 6.57 6.35 1.20
C ASP A 394 6.60 6.82 2.68
N ALA A 395 7.68 6.54 3.41
CA ALA A 395 7.84 6.95 4.79
C ALA A 395 8.10 8.45 4.96
N ILE A 396 8.94 9.05 4.10
CA ILE A 396 9.33 10.45 4.20
C ILE A 396 8.22 11.40 3.70
N ALA A 397 7.29 10.90 2.89
CA ALA A 397 6.19 11.69 2.32
C ALA A 397 5.36 12.44 3.36
N THR A 398 5.19 11.86 4.55
CA THR A 398 4.42 12.44 5.66
C THR A 398 5.25 13.27 6.63
N MET A 399 6.56 13.41 6.40
CA MET A 399 7.47 14.12 7.30
C MET A 399 7.73 15.56 6.85
N ASP A 400 8.16 16.36 7.82
CA ASP A 400 8.77 17.66 7.58
C ASP A 400 10.28 17.58 7.77
N ARG A 401 11.05 18.35 6.97
CA ARG A 401 12.50 18.40 7.07
C ARG A 401 12.99 18.76 8.48
N THR A 402 12.27 19.62 9.17
CA THR A 402 12.59 20.02 10.56
C THR A 402 12.52 18.86 11.56
N SER A 403 11.89 17.74 11.22
CA SER A 403 11.72 16.60 12.12
C SER A 403 13.02 15.85 12.39
N TRP A 404 13.96 15.79 11.41
CA TRP A 404 15.25 15.10 11.56
C TRP A 404 16.43 16.04 11.81
N LEU A 405 16.30 17.34 11.52
CA LEU A 405 17.40 18.29 11.73
C LEU A 405 17.77 18.41 13.21
N LEU A 406 19.06 18.46 13.49
CA LEU A 406 19.58 18.75 14.82
C LEU A 406 19.26 20.19 15.22
N PRO A 407 19.08 20.50 16.52
CA PRO A 407 18.70 21.84 16.98
C PRO A 407 19.63 22.94 16.48
N LEU A 408 20.94 22.66 16.39
CA LEU A 408 21.96 23.61 15.90
C LEU A 408 21.79 24.03 14.43
N TYR A 409 21.06 23.25 13.64
CA TYR A 409 20.84 23.51 12.22
C TYR A 409 19.45 24.06 11.93
N LYS A 410 18.50 23.96 12.85
CA LYS A 410 17.13 24.49 12.68
C LYS A 410 17.11 26.00 12.51
N GLU A 411 18.01 26.70 13.21
CA GLU A 411 18.11 28.18 13.16
C GLU A 411 18.83 28.69 11.90
N LYS A 412 19.63 27.83 11.23
CA LYS A 412 20.42 28.18 10.06
C LYS A 412 19.87 27.62 8.75
N ASP A 413 18.62 27.17 8.76
CA ASP A 413 18.00 26.66 7.54
C ASP A 413 17.88 27.81 6.53
N SER A 414 18.70 27.73 5.48
CA SER A 414 18.74 28.79 4.49
C SER A 414 17.39 28.91 3.80
N THR A 415 16.97 30.12 3.50
CA THR A 415 15.77 30.46 2.72
C THR A 415 15.69 29.63 1.42
N PHE A 416 16.84 29.30 0.83
CA PHE A 416 16.97 28.48 -0.37
C PHE A 416 16.38 27.07 -0.21
N ASN A 417 16.67 26.38 0.91
CA ASN A 417 16.12 25.04 1.14
C ASN A 417 14.62 25.06 1.40
N GLN A 418 14.10 26.12 1.98
CA GLN A 418 12.65 26.33 2.14
C GLN A 418 11.97 26.59 0.80
N GLU A 419 12.59 27.37 -0.09
CA GLU A 419 12.08 27.62 -1.44
C GLU A 419 12.09 26.35 -2.30
N PHE A 420 13.14 25.53 -2.19
CA PHE A 420 13.24 24.25 -2.90
C PHE A 420 12.09 23.30 -2.56
N LEU A 421 11.66 23.28 -1.29
CA LEU A 421 10.52 22.46 -0.85
C LEU A 421 9.17 23.12 -1.14
N LYS A 422 9.05 24.45 -1.08
CA LYS A 422 7.80 25.18 -1.40
C LYS A 422 7.40 25.04 -2.87
N ASN A 423 8.37 24.98 -3.77
CA ASN A 423 8.14 24.81 -5.20
C ASN A 423 7.96 23.33 -5.61
N ALA A 424 7.85 22.41 -4.64
CA ALA A 424 7.60 21.00 -4.91
C ALA A 424 6.11 20.77 -5.22
N THR A 425 5.81 20.08 -6.32
CA THR A 425 4.50 19.48 -6.55
C THR A 425 4.31 18.31 -5.60
N ASP A 426 3.08 17.97 -5.25
CA ASP A 426 2.79 16.86 -4.33
C ASP A 426 3.43 15.54 -4.78
N GLU A 427 3.53 15.29 -6.08
CA GLU A 427 4.18 14.10 -6.63
C GLU A 427 5.71 14.09 -6.42
N ASN A 428 6.37 15.23 -6.51
CA ASN A 428 7.83 15.34 -6.41
C ASN A 428 8.33 15.65 -4.99
N ARG A 429 7.41 15.98 -4.08
CA ARG A 429 7.76 16.36 -2.69
C ARG A 429 8.51 15.25 -1.94
N PRO A 430 8.11 13.95 -1.99
CA PRO A 430 8.83 12.90 -1.29
C PRO A 430 10.28 12.75 -1.78
N LEU A 431 10.51 12.82 -3.09
CA LEU A 431 11.85 12.71 -3.67
C LEU A 431 12.74 13.89 -3.25
N ARG A 432 12.20 15.11 -3.22
CA ARG A 432 12.92 16.29 -2.75
C ARG A 432 13.23 16.23 -1.26
N LEU A 433 12.29 15.77 -0.44
CA LEU A 433 12.52 15.53 0.98
C LEU A 433 13.61 14.49 1.21
N LEU A 434 13.59 13.40 0.44
CA LEU A 434 14.63 12.37 0.52
C LEU A 434 15.99 12.92 0.09
N SER A 435 16.07 13.70 -0.99
CA SER A 435 17.28 14.43 -1.38
C SER A 435 17.80 15.34 -0.26
N CYS A 436 16.91 16.08 0.40
CA CYS A 436 17.28 16.90 1.56
C CYS A 436 17.82 16.04 2.71
N PHE A 437 17.20 14.91 3.02
CA PHE A 437 17.65 14.03 4.10
C PHE A 437 19.08 13.51 3.85
N TYR A 438 19.37 12.98 2.64
CA TYR A 438 20.71 12.51 2.29
C TYR A 438 21.74 13.66 2.34
N SER A 439 21.39 14.80 1.77
CA SER A 439 22.26 15.98 1.80
C SER A 439 22.52 16.46 3.23
N ASP A 440 21.49 16.50 4.09
CA ASP A 440 21.60 16.94 5.49
C ASP A 440 22.47 15.98 6.32
N CYS A 441 22.36 14.66 6.06
CA CYS A 441 23.25 13.67 6.69
C CYS A 441 24.71 13.89 6.32
N ILE A 442 25.00 14.06 5.03
CA ILE A 442 26.35 14.27 4.52
C ILE A 442 26.92 15.62 5.01
N ASP A 443 26.13 16.69 4.91
CA ASP A 443 26.53 18.00 5.42
C ASP A 443 26.83 17.97 6.92
N THR A 444 25.97 17.30 7.69
CA THR A 444 26.16 17.15 9.14
C THR A 444 27.45 16.40 9.45
N LEU A 445 27.70 15.29 8.75
CA LEU A 445 28.95 14.54 8.88
C LEU A 445 30.15 15.44 8.61
N CYS A 446 30.20 16.09 7.44
CA CYS A 446 31.33 16.90 6.99
C CYS A 446 31.57 18.11 7.90
N ILE A 447 30.51 18.83 8.27
CA ILE A 447 30.61 20.01 9.15
C ILE A 447 31.07 19.63 10.56
N LEU A 448 30.57 18.52 11.09
CA LEU A 448 31.00 18.05 12.42
C LEU A 448 32.44 17.54 12.41
N LEU A 449 32.87 16.86 11.36
CA LEU A 449 34.25 16.45 11.18
C LEU A 449 35.20 17.67 11.11
N ASP A 450 34.81 18.69 10.34
CA ASP A 450 35.58 19.97 10.26
C ASP A 450 35.73 20.60 11.65
N LYS A 451 34.62 20.83 12.36
CA LYS A 451 34.67 21.40 13.72
C LYS A 451 35.49 20.52 14.70
N LYS A 452 35.38 19.21 14.59
CA LYS A 452 36.11 18.28 15.46
C LYS A 452 37.59 18.27 15.15
N ALA A 453 37.99 18.29 13.86
CA ALA A 453 39.35 18.37 13.43
C ALA A 453 40.02 19.68 13.90
N GLN A 454 39.34 20.82 13.71
CA GLN A 454 39.80 22.10 14.23
C GLN A 454 40.04 22.05 15.74
N LYS A 455 39.10 21.50 16.52
CA LYS A 455 39.23 21.40 17.97
C LYS A 455 40.38 20.48 18.41
N LEU A 456 40.53 19.32 17.79
CA LEU A 456 41.56 18.34 18.15
C LEU A 456 42.99 18.85 17.81
N LEU A 457 43.14 19.55 16.69
CA LEU A 457 44.43 20.08 16.28
C LEU A 457 44.79 21.42 16.96
N SER A 458 43.78 22.18 17.42
CA SER A 458 44.03 23.37 18.26
C SER A 458 44.41 23.01 19.69
N ALA A 459 43.92 21.88 20.21
CA ALA A 459 44.19 21.40 21.57
C ALA A 459 45.51 20.57 21.67
N GLY A 460 46.04 20.09 20.54
CA GLY A 460 47.24 19.25 20.47
C GLY A 460 48.57 19.96 20.62
N GLY A 461 48.57 21.27 20.90
CA GLY A 461 49.77 22.03 21.20
C GLY A 461 50.31 21.91 22.66
N ASP A 462 49.58 21.20 23.55
CA ASP A 462 49.88 21.19 24.98
C ASP A 462 49.78 19.80 25.64
N ASN A 463 50.37 18.75 25.04
CA ASN A 463 50.48 17.46 25.75
C ASN A 463 51.91 16.90 25.65
N ASP A 464 52.86 17.62 26.23
CA ASP A 464 54.01 16.96 26.88
C ASP A 464 54.35 17.70 28.17
N ALA A 465 54.40 16.99 29.30
CA ALA A 465 54.73 17.40 30.66
C ALA A 465 53.54 17.80 31.54
N GLY A 466 53.25 16.85 32.50
CA GLY A 466 52.53 17.15 33.70
C GLY A 466 53.19 18.24 34.55
N VAL A 467 52.59 19.44 34.52
CA VAL A 467 52.74 20.45 35.58
C VAL A 467 51.48 21.31 35.62
N GLN A 468 50.87 21.32 36.79
CA GLN A 468 49.85 22.29 37.19
C GLN A 468 50.43 23.70 37.03
N SER A 469 49.86 24.54 36.18
CA SER A 469 50.15 25.95 36.19
C SER A 469 48.91 26.81 35.91
N SER A 470 48.78 27.82 36.71
CA SER A 470 47.79 28.84 36.95
C SER A 470 47.23 29.56 35.68
N PRO A 471 46.05 30.17 35.79
CA PRO A 471 45.39 30.88 34.67
C PRO A 471 45.91 32.31 34.55
N ALA A 472 47.09 32.49 33.99
CA ALA A 472 47.61 33.82 33.60
C ALA A 472 48.80 33.69 32.65
N ALA A 473 48.55 33.37 31.37
CA ALA A 473 49.47 33.71 30.28
C ALA A 473 48.75 33.58 28.93
N LEU A 474 48.07 34.60 28.56
CA LEU A 474 47.82 34.94 27.13
C LEU A 474 49.18 35.27 26.50
N THR A 475 49.86 34.27 25.95
CA THR A 475 51.09 34.49 25.16
C THR A 475 50.92 33.86 23.79
N LEU A 476 50.80 34.75 22.83
CA LEU A 476 51.29 34.68 21.43
C LEU A 476 51.19 33.31 20.77
N ASN A 477 50.14 33.13 19.97
CA ASN A 477 50.02 32.13 18.92
C ASN A 477 51.31 32.14 18.08
N ASP A 478 52.04 31.04 18.12
CA ASP A 478 53.12 30.79 17.21
C ASP A 478 52.55 30.62 15.79
N PRO A 479 52.81 31.54 14.83
CA PRO A 479 52.15 31.51 13.52
C PRO A 479 52.51 30.27 12.68
N THR A 480 53.54 29.53 13.04
CA THR A 480 53.98 28.31 12.32
C THR A 480 53.10 27.10 12.66
N SER A 481 52.74 26.88 13.92
CA SER A 481 51.89 25.78 14.32
C SER A 481 50.44 25.90 13.79
N SER A 482 49.97 27.13 13.61
CA SER A 482 48.66 27.43 13.03
C SER A 482 48.53 27.08 11.54
N LYS A 483 49.63 27.17 10.78
CA LYS A 483 49.66 26.90 9.33
C LYS A 483 49.67 25.41 9.02
N GLU A 484 50.56 24.66 9.68
CA GLU A 484 50.63 23.19 9.54
C GLU A 484 49.31 22.50 9.85
N ASN A 485 48.55 23.06 10.79
CA ASN A 485 47.24 22.54 11.18
C ASN A 485 46.18 22.74 10.09
N LYS A 486 46.17 23.82 9.32
CA LYS A 486 45.17 24.06 8.24
C LYS A 486 45.30 23.05 7.11
N LEU A 487 46.54 22.82 6.65
CA LEU A 487 46.85 21.88 5.57
C LEU A 487 46.48 20.46 6.00
N ARG A 488 46.79 20.07 7.23
CA ARG A 488 46.44 18.77 7.81
C ARG A 488 44.90 18.57 7.93
N ILE A 489 44.18 19.62 8.37
CA ILE A 489 42.70 19.61 8.41
C ILE A 489 42.16 19.46 7.00
N GLY A 490 42.63 20.24 6.02
CA GLY A 490 42.19 20.17 4.64
C GLY A 490 42.38 18.79 4.04
N TYR A 491 43.57 18.19 4.24
CA TYR A 491 43.85 16.82 3.78
C TYR A 491 42.92 15.78 4.41
N PHE A 492 42.76 15.80 5.74
CA PHE A 492 41.88 14.90 6.47
C PHE A 492 40.44 15.01 5.96
N LEU A 493 39.91 16.22 5.76
CA LEU A 493 38.57 16.43 5.27
C LEU A 493 38.39 15.97 3.83
N LEU A 494 39.37 16.23 2.95
CA LEU A 494 39.34 15.79 1.56
C LEU A 494 39.39 14.25 1.44
N MET A 495 40.16 13.56 2.29
CA MET A 495 40.19 12.11 2.29
C MET A 495 38.82 11.50 2.68
N ASN A 496 38.17 12.07 3.70
CA ASN A 496 36.81 11.64 4.07
C ASN A 496 35.79 11.99 2.97
N MET A 497 35.92 13.16 2.34
CA MET A 497 35.04 13.59 1.24
C MET A 497 35.19 12.71 0.00
N SER A 498 36.42 12.30 -0.35
CA SER A 498 36.69 11.40 -1.46
C SER A 498 35.98 10.04 -1.27
N LEU A 499 35.96 9.49 -0.04
CA LEU A 499 35.19 8.29 0.24
C LEU A 499 33.68 8.53 0.09
N VAL A 500 33.18 9.67 0.58
CA VAL A 500 31.76 10.06 0.43
C VAL A 500 31.37 10.07 -1.06
N GLU A 501 32.17 10.74 -1.91
CA GLU A 501 31.94 10.81 -3.36
C GLU A 501 31.99 9.44 -4.01
N GLN A 502 32.98 8.61 -3.70
CA GLN A 502 33.08 7.25 -4.25
C GLN A 502 31.88 6.38 -3.91
N ILE A 503 31.35 6.50 -2.70
CA ILE A 503 30.16 5.73 -2.31
C ILE A 503 28.90 6.26 -3.00
N ILE A 504 28.77 7.58 -3.15
CA ILE A 504 27.68 8.22 -3.88
C ILE A 504 27.66 7.74 -5.33
N GLU A 505 28.81 7.79 -6.01
CA GLU A 505 28.92 7.38 -7.42
C GLU A 505 28.61 5.89 -7.65
N LYS A 506 29.00 5.03 -6.71
CA LYS A 506 28.81 3.56 -6.78
C LYS A 506 27.48 3.08 -6.22
N SER A 507 26.58 3.98 -5.83
CA SER A 507 25.30 3.64 -5.21
C SER A 507 24.16 4.48 -5.78
N ASP A 508 22.91 4.05 -5.49
CA ASP A 508 21.71 4.79 -5.89
C ASP A 508 21.57 6.16 -5.20
N ILE A 509 22.44 6.50 -4.25
CA ILE A 509 22.47 7.82 -3.59
C ILE A 509 22.62 8.94 -4.63
N SER A 510 23.42 8.70 -5.69
CA SER A 510 23.61 9.67 -6.78
C SER A 510 22.30 10.09 -7.44
N ASN A 511 21.34 9.16 -7.56
CA ASN A 511 20.03 9.38 -8.15
C ASN A 511 19.10 10.20 -7.24
N PHE A 512 19.29 10.10 -5.91
CA PHE A 512 18.46 10.80 -4.93
C PHE A 512 18.94 12.22 -4.67
N LEU A 513 20.25 12.44 -4.63
CA LEU A 513 20.81 13.76 -4.37
C LEU A 513 20.38 14.80 -5.39
N GLY A 514 20.19 14.41 -6.64
CA GLY A 514 19.85 15.34 -7.71
C GLY A 514 20.90 16.42 -7.93
N VAL A 515 20.53 17.46 -8.66
CA VAL A 515 21.45 18.59 -8.97
C VAL A 515 21.78 19.39 -7.70
N GLU A 516 20.79 19.65 -6.86
CA GLU A 516 20.95 20.46 -5.65
C GLU A 516 21.85 19.81 -4.61
N GLY A 517 21.69 18.52 -4.37
CA GLY A 517 22.57 17.79 -3.46
C GLY A 517 24.00 17.74 -3.96
N ARG A 518 24.23 17.60 -5.27
CA ARG A 518 25.57 17.65 -5.87
C ARG A 518 26.21 19.03 -5.73
N ASN A 519 25.45 20.09 -5.98
CA ASN A 519 25.92 21.46 -5.79
C ASN A 519 26.37 21.74 -4.35
N ARG A 520 25.67 21.15 -3.37
CA ARG A 520 26.05 21.24 -1.94
C ARG A 520 27.38 20.53 -1.67
N LEU A 521 27.53 19.30 -2.21
CA LEU A 521 28.80 18.55 -2.12
C LEU A 521 29.97 19.33 -2.74
N GLU A 522 29.82 19.87 -3.94
CA GLU A 522 30.83 20.67 -4.59
C GLU A 522 31.25 21.91 -3.77
N LYS A 523 30.30 22.58 -3.11
CA LYS A 523 30.60 23.69 -2.21
C LYS A 523 31.44 23.26 -1.00
N LEU A 524 31.14 22.10 -0.42
CA LEU A 524 31.95 21.56 0.68
C LEU A 524 33.33 21.16 0.21
N GLN A 525 33.45 20.50 -0.94
CA GLN A 525 34.71 20.10 -1.53
C GLN A 525 35.59 21.32 -1.83
N ARG A 526 35.04 22.39 -2.44
CA ARG A 526 35.75 23.67 -2.69
C ARG A 526 36.26 24.28 -1.39
N ARG A 527 35.43 24.30 -0.33
CA ARG A 527 35.87 24.80 0.98
C ARG A 527 37.05 24.00 1.54
N TYR A 528 37.09 22.70 1.37
CA TYR A 528 38.20 21.87 1.85
C TYR A 528 39.45 21.99 0.97
N ILE A 529 39.26 22.17 -0.33
CA ILE A 529 40.34 22.55 -1.24
C ILE A 529 40.95 23.92 -0.81
N ASP A 530 40.10 24.88 -0.46
CA ASP A 530 40.56 26.18 0.04
C ASP A 530 41.43 26.07 1.30
N TYR A 531 41.17 25.13 2.20
CA TYR A 531 42.05 24.85 3.33
C TYR A 531 43.43 24.33 2.87
N MET A 532 43.47 23.43 1.89
CA MET A 532 44.71 22.89 1.34
C MET A 532 45.53 23.94 0.60
N VAL A 533 44.87 24.90 0.00
CA VAL A 533 45.49 25.93 -0.86
C VAL A 533 45.78 27.22 -0.08
N ALA A 534 45.31 27.35 1.17
CA ALA A 534 45.50 28.55 1.98
C ALA A 534 46.97 28.93 2.15
N ASP A 535 47.85 27.98 2.51
CA ASP A 535 49.25 28.21 2.73
C ASP A 535 50.00 28.56 1.41
N TRP A 536 49.56 27.99 0.29
CA TRP A 536 50.05 28.37 -1.05
C TRP A 536 49.65 29.80 -1.42
N ARG A 537 48.45 30.25 -0.98
CA ARG A 537 48.02 31.65 -1.16
C ARG A 537 48.88 32.62 -0.33
N ASP A 538 49.20 32.23 0.93
CA ASP A 538 50.09 33.02 1.78
C ASP A 538 51.50 33.09 1.19
N LEU A 539 51.99 31.99 0.58
CA LEU A 539 53.27 31.99 -0.12
C LEU A 539 53.28 32.94 -1.33
N THR A 540 52.18 32.98 -2.10
CA THR A 540 52.05 33.92 -3.23
C THR A 540 51.97 35.36 -2.78
N ALA A 541 51.41 35.65 -1.60
CA ALA A 541 51.34 37.00 -1.04
C ALA A 541 52.73 37.62 -0.84
N ILE A 542 53.77 36.81 -0.55
CA ILE A 542 55.15 37.26 -0.44
C ILE A 542 55.62 37.94 -1.76
N LEU A 543 55.15 37.45 -2.89
CA LEU A 543 55.47 37.93 -4.21
C LEU A 543 54.68 39.19 -4.63
N MET A 544 53.49 39.38 -3.97
CA MET A 544 52.56 40.46 -4.30
C MET A 544 52.99 41.83 -3.74
N ASP A 545 53.77 41.88 -2.66
CA ASP A 545 54.19 43.17 -2.07
C ASP A 545 54.88 44.04 -3.09
N SER A 546 54.37 45.25 -3.34
CA SER A 546 54.93 46.21 -4.21
C SER A 546 56.28 46.68 -3.65
N ILE A 547 57.36 46.45 -4.41
CA ILE A 547 58.64 47.09 -4.14
C ILE A 547 58.46 48.48 -4.68
N PHE A 548 58.30 49.48 -3.81
CA PHE A 548 58.35 50.89 -4.20
C PHE A 548 59.77 51.20 -4.60
N ILE A 549 60.03 51.37 -5.88
CA ILE A 549 61.27 51.92 -6.41
C ILE A 549 61.20 53.43 -6.17
N ASP A 550 61.79 53.86 -5.08
CA ASP A 550 61.91 55.28 -4.82
C ASP A 550 62.80 55.89 -5.89
N SER A 551 62.35 56.99 -6.50
CA SER A 551 62.99 57.67 -7.62
C SER A 551 64.35 58.26 -7.24
N THR A 552 64.80 58.07 -5.99
CA THR A 552 66.06 58.64 -5.43
C THR A 552 67.27 57.69 -5.46
N GLY A 553 67.34 56.71 -6.35
CA GLY A 553 68.59 56.06 -6.74
C GLY A 553 69.29 55.11 -5.77
N LYS A 554 68.72 54.61 -4.73
CA LYS A 554 69.29 53.57 -3.84
C LYS A 554 69.10 52.17 -4.33
N LYS A 555 69.73 51.81 -5.48
CA LYS A 555 69.66 50.43 -6.08
C LYS A 555 70.15 49.28 -5.20
N SER A 556 70.80 49.49 -4.07
CA SER A 556 71.36 48.45 -3.25
C SER A 556 70.32 47.86 -2.26
N LYS A 557 69.43 48.68 -1.66
CA LYS A 557 68.38 48.25 -0.76
C LYS A 557 67.28 47.44 -1.49
N ASP A 558 66.99 47.85 -2.72
CA ASP A 558 65.96 47.13 -3.52
C ASP A 558 66.43 45.71 -3.90
N LYS A 559 67.70 45.54 -4.24
CA LYS A 559 68.28 44.23 -4.57
C LYS A 559 68.28 43.26 -3.36
N GLU A 560 68.49 43.79 -2.16
CA GLU A 560 68.51 43.01 -0.94
C GLU A 560 67.08 42.50 -0.56
N GLN A 561 66.12 43.38 -0.73
CA GLN A 561 64.68 43.01 -0.53
C GLN A 561 64.21 41.98 -1.55
N ILE A 562 64.62 42.10 -2.80
CA ILE A 562 64.28 41.13 -3.85
C ILE A 562 64.93 39.78 -3.55
N LYS A 563 66.18 39.73 -3.10
CA LYS A 563 66.87 38.50 -2.67
C LYS A 563 66.15 37.83 -1.49
N GLU A 564 65.76 38.63 -0.50
CA GLU A 564 65.05 38.14 0.68
C GLU A 564 63.68 37.57 0.31
N LYS A 565 62.96 38.19 -0.61
CA LYS A 565 61.67 37.66 -1.12
C LYS A 565 61.86 36.33 -1.84
N PHE A 566 62.87 36.23 -2.75
CA PHE A 566 63.15 34.92 -3.38
C PHE A 566 63.59 33.88 -2.36
N LYS A 567 64.39 34.25 -1.37
CA LYS A 567 64.78 33.31 -0.29
C LYS A 567 63.59 32.81 0.52
N LYS A 568 62.75 33.72 1.03
CA LYS A 568 61.56 33.40 1.78
C LYS A 568 60.57 32.53 0.95
N PHE A 569 60.41 32.87 -0.34
CA PHE A 569 59.61 32.09 -1.25
C PHE A 569 60.17 30.69 -1.46
N ASN A 570 61.47 30.52 -1.74
CA ASN A 570 62.07 29.21 -1.96
C ASN A 570 62.00 28.35 -0.71
N GLU A 571 62.29 28.91 0.47
CA GLU A 571 62.19 28.19 1.75
C GLU A 571 60.75 27.75 2.03
N GLY A 572 59.76 28.64 1.91
CA GLY A 572 58.36 28.32 2.11
C GLY A 572 57.82 27.35 1.05
N PHE A 573 58.26 27.44 -0.21
CA PHE A 573 57.89 26.48 -1.26
C PHE A 573 58.43 25.10 -0.98
N ASP A 574 59.72 24.96 -0.59
CA ASP A 574 60.35 23.70 -0.25
C ASP A 574 59.64 23.03 0.96
N GLU A 575 59.31 23.82 1.96
CA GLU A 575 58.58 23.37 3.15
C GLU A 575 57.17 22.83 2.79
N LEU A 576 56.40 23.60 2.00
CA LEU A 576 55.07 23.16 1.54
C LEU A 576 55.15 21.91 0.67
N VAL A 577 56.14 21.83 -0.23
CA VAL A 577 56.39 20.63 -1.04
C VAL A 577 56.73 19.41 -0.16
N ALA A 578 57.58 19.60 0.84
CA ALA A 578 57.95 18.52 1.78
C ALA A 578 56.74 18.05 2.60
N THR A 579 55.95 18.99 3.07
CA THR A 579 54.73 18.71 3.83
C THR A 579 53.70 18.00 2.95
N CYS A 580 53.44 18.48 1.73
CA CYS A 580 52.50 17.83 0.81
C CYS A 580 52.91 16.42 0.38
N LYS A 581 54.23 16.12 0.32
CA LYS A 581 54.73 14.76 0.05
C LYS A 581 54.37 13.72 1.14
N GLN A 582 54.13 14.17 2.36
CA GLN A 582 53.70 13.30 3.46
C GLN A 582 52.24 12.87 3.31
N TYR A 583 51.43 13.63 2.55
CA TYR A 583 50.01 13.40 2.38
C TYR A 583 49.70 12.77 1.01
N ARG A 584 49.31 11.50 0.98
CA ARG A 584 48.96 10.79 -0.26
C ARG A 584 47.47 10.83 -0.49
N LEU A 585 47.03 11.53 -1.50
CA LEU A 585 45.67 11.48 -2.00
C LEU A 585 45.54 10.26 -2.92
N ASN A 586 44.44 9.50 -2.81
CA ASN A 586 44.21 8.32 -3.65
C ASN A 586 43.35 8.63 -4.88
N ASP A 587 42.56 9.69 -4.83
CA ASP A 587 41.61 10.07 -5.90
C ASP A 587 42.33 10.85 -7.02
N PRO A 588 42.38 10.32 -8.26
CA PRO A 588 43.03 11.00 -9.39
C PRO A 588 42.35 12.33 -9.78
N SER A 589 41.01 12.40 -9.65
CA SER A 589 40.22 13.60 -9.98
C SER A 589 40.56 14.74 -9.02
N LEU A 590 40.52 14.43 -7.72
CA LEU A 590 40.86 15.38 -6.66
C LEU A 590 42.31 15.86 -6.78
N LYS A 591 43.26 14.96 -7.07
CA LYS A 591 44.67 15.33 -7.36
C LYS A 591 44.78 16.33 -8.52
N LYS A 592 44.06 16.06 -9.61
CA LYS A 592 44.08 16.96 -10.80
C LYS A 592 43.51 18.32 -10.45
N THR A 593 42.41 18.38 -9.72
CA THR A 593 41.78 19.64 -9.29
C THR A 593 42.71 20.41 -8.37
N LEU A 594 43.29 19.76 -7.35
CA LEU A 594 44.20 20.43 -6.41
C LEU A 594 45.47 20.97 -7.11
N LYS A 595 46.07 20.21 -8.04
CA LYS A 595 47.18 20.68 -8.87
C LYS A 595 46.81 21.90 -9.68
N SER A 596 45.66 21.85 -10.34
CA SER A 596 45.16 22.98 -11.14
C SER A 596 44.99 24.25 -10.31
N GLU A 597 44.37 24.10 -9.10
CA GLU A 597 44.18 25.23 -8.18
C GLU A 597 45.50 25.82 -7.67
N ILE A 598 46.43 24.97 -7.23
CA ILE A 598 47.75 25.43 -6.78
C ILE A 598 48.51 26.14 -7.91
N LEU A 599 48.54 25.54 -9.10
CA LEU A 599 49.22 26.13 -10.26
C LEU A 599 48.58 27.45 -10.70
N SER A 600 47.23 27.51 -10.72
CA SER A 600 46.52 28.75 -11.11
C SER A 600 46.77 29.90 -10.15
N LEU A 601 47.04 29.63 -8.88
CA LEU A 601 47.38 30.60 -7.85
C LEU A 601 48.87 31.05 -7.96
N LEU A 602 49.75 30.07 -8.03
CA LEU A 602 51.19 30.30 -7.84
C LEU A 602 51.86 30.74 -9.12
N LEU A 603 51.57 30.10 -10.26
CA LEU A 603 52.31 30.25 -11.49
C LEU A 603 52.23 31.67 -12.08
N PRO A 604 51.09 32.33 -12.22
CA PRO A 604 50.99 33.68 -12.79
C PRO A 604 51.75 34.71 -11.96
N MET A 605 51.70 34.56 -10.63
CA MET A 605 52.38 35.50 -9.73
C MET A 605 53.91 35.29 -9.75
N TYR A 606 54.34 34.02 -9.75
CA TYR A 606 55.73 33.67 -9.83
C TYR A 606 56.32 34.03 -11.17
N GLU A 607 55.69 33.78 -12.31
CA GLU A 607 56.11 34.15 -13.64
C GLU A 607 56.31 35.70 -13.78
N ARG A 608 55.34 36.47 -13.25
CA ARG A 608 55.40 37.93 -13.25
C ARG A 608 56.55 38.43 -12.41
N PHE A 609 56.78 37.88 -11.23
CA PHE A 609 57.84 38.22 -10.33
C PHE A 609 59.20 37.78 -10.91
N TYR A 610 59.34 36.58 -11.39
CA TYR A 610 60.51 36.01 -12.05
C TYR A 610 60.89 36.83 -13.30
N GLY A 611 59.97 37.08 -14.21
CA GLY A 611 60.18 37.82 -15.43
C GLY A 611 60.69 39.26 -15.18
N ARG A 612 60.20 39.92 -14.10
CA ARG A 612 60.59 41.27 -13.72
C ARG A 612 61.98 41.33 -13.13
N TYR A 613 62.45 40.36 -12.37
CA TYR A 613 63.64 40.45 -11.54
C TYR A 613 64.78 39.46 -11.90
N LYS A 614 64.57 38.47 -12.81
CA LYS A 614 65.60 37.49 -13.20
C LYS A 614 66.90 38.11 -13.64
N ASP A 615 66.83 39.21 -14.41
CA ASP A 615 68.00 39.91 -14.99
C ASP A 615 68.67 40.90 -14.01
N SER A 616 68.14 41.09 -12.81
CA SER A 616 68.67 41.96 -11.78
C SER A 616 69.86 41.33 -11.05
N PHE A 617 70.18 40.05 -11.28
CA PHE A 617 71.27 39.32 -10.63
C PHE A 617 72.35 38.90 -11.61
N LYS A 618 73.63 39.10 -11.22
CA LYS A 618 74.78 38.61 -12.02
C LYS A 618 74.82 37.09 -12.12
N ASN A 619 74.38 36.37 -11.07
CA ASN A 619 74.25 34.92 -11.01
C ASN A 619 72.82 34.55 -10.52
N PRO A 620 71.83 34.51 -11.40
CA PRO A 620 70.45 34.25 -11.02
C PRO A 620 70.27 32.96 -10.23
N ARG A 621 70.91 31.84 -10.59
CA ARG A 621 70.84 30.53 -9.97
C ARG A 621 71.24 30.49 -8.48
N LYS A 622 71.98 31.49 -8.00
CA LYS A 622 72.39 31.59 -6.59
C LYS A 622 71.24 32.04 -5.69
N HIS A 623 70.24 32.73 -6.22
CA HIS A 623 69.14 33.34 -5.47
C HIS A 623 67.78 32.83 -5.91
N ILE A 624 67.67 32.46 -7.20
CA ILE A 624 66.46 31.91 -7.81
C ILE A 624 66.66 30.39 -7.97
N LYS A 625 66.01 29.62 -7.12
CA LYS A 625 66.15 28.15 -7.08
C LYS A 625 65.41 27.46 -8.22
N TYR A 626 64.24 27.94 -8.56
CA TYR A 626 63.34 27.36 -9.56
C TYR A 626 63.09 28.34 -10.72
N ASN A 627 63.04 27.82 -11.93
CA ASN A 627 62.41 28.54 -13.04
C ASN A 627 60.89 28.17 -13.08
N PRO A 628 60.00 28.86 -13.78
CA PRO A 628 58.58 28.56 -13.82
C PRO A 628 58.25 27.13 -14.26
N GLY A 629 59.00 26.58 -15.22
CA GLY A 629 58.83 25.20 -15.69
C GLY A 629 59.26 24.14 -14.66
N GLU A 630 60.38 24.40 -13.94
CA GLU A 630 60.86 23.55 -12.84
C GLU A 630 59.86 23.55 -11.68
N LEU A 631 59.30 24.72 -11.33
CA LEU A 631 58.31 24.86 -10.28
C LEU A 631 57.03 24.06 -10.64
N THR A 632 56.53 24.17 -11.87
CA THR A 632 55.42 23.37 -12.37
C THR A 632 55.71 21.85 -12.29
N SER A 633 56.93 21.44 -12.68
CA SER A 633 57.35 20.04 -12.63
C SER A 633 57.40 19.51 -11.19
N VAL A 634 57.90 20.28 -10.24
CA VAL A 634 57.95 19.92 -8.83
C VAL A 634 56.53 19.73 -8.25
N ILE A 635 55.59 20.65 -8.50
CA ILE A 635 54.21 20.55 -8.06
C ILE A 635 53.54 19.28 -8.65
N ASN A 636 53.75 19.03 -9.96
CA ASN A 636 53.22 17.87 -10.63
C ASN A 636 53.76 16.55 -10.05
N GLN A 637 55.01 16.53 -9.56
CA GLN A 637 55.62 15.36 -8.92
C GLN A 637 55.23 15.20 -7.46
N THR A 638 54.96 16.29 -6.77
CA THR A 638 54.61 16.28 -5.33
C THR A 638 53.25 15.66 -5.05
N LEU A 639 52.29 15.93 -5.93
CA LEU A 639 50.91 15.42 -5.81
C LEU A 639 50.66 14.17 -6.68
N LYS A 640 51.64 13.31 -6.81
CA LYS A 640 51.53 12.04 -7.56
C LYS A 640 50.65 11.02 -6.87
#